data_26d6c5cd60a8f092528f84930338201b
#
_entry.id   26d6c5cd60a8f092528f84930338201b
#
_cell.length_a   1.000
_cell.length_b   1.000
_cell.length_c   1.000
_cell.angle_alpha   90.00
_cell.angle_beta   90.00
_cell.angle_gamma   90.00
#
_symmetry.space_group_name_H-M   'P 1'
#
loop_
_entity.id
_entity.type
_entity.pdbx_description
1 polymer ?
#
loop_
_entity_poly.entity_id
_entity_poly.type
_entity_poly.pdbx_seq_one_letter_code
_entity_poly.pdbx_strand_id
1 'polypeptide(L)'
;MNFQKANNITGWFVFGVALLTYWLTMEETASYWDCGEFIAVSYKLQVPHPPGAPLFLLMGRVFSFLAMGDVTKVAYWINFMSVLASAFTILFLFWSVTLFGRKVMGLKNDAEIAGANIWVLMGAGLVGALAYTFSDSFWFSAVEAEVYAMSSFFTAFVVWGILKWDVIEDESKANRWLLLMAYMVGLSIGVHLLNLVALPALGLIYYFKKFKTSVWGVIATLAISGGLVLFINDFIVPGLPTIAGHFEVFFVNTLGLFFGSGALVFFLLVVGGLAYGIYATQKQGRVVLNTFLLATTFILIGYASYTTVLIRSNYDTLINENAPKDVMSFIRYLKREQYGSRPLLYGAYFTARPVDIKYGAPIYTKGKDKYEISDRKFSYVYEPGSETLLPRAWSSDQAQAYKSAMGLRTYKDAQGREQIVQPTFGQNLTFMFQHQIGTMYMRYFMWNFAGRESDEQGANWLSPIGAAKDVPAALATNKGRNNFFMIPFVLGLIGMFYQFVKDTKNFSVVALLFVMLGVAIVVYLNSPPTEPRERDYIYAGSYYAYAFWIGLAVIGLYELFGMIIKNGRVAAIAASLIGLTAPAIMAAEGWDDHDRSNRYFSVDSAHNYLNSCGPQAVIYTGGDNDTFPLWYAQEVEGNRTDMRAVVLSYYNTDWYIEQTMRKAYESEPIPYTLSKHQYRQGGPNDYLMYVDFKVKSIDAKEFIGLISKDYAQLRDDDRNLVPSRIFTLNVDKADLRARGIIPARLDSLLVDQMQIRLLKNTLEKKDLAILDFLVTNNWERPIYLNQTSLSQINIDLSPYAIQEGNAYRILPIRNPRQDREYLVDTEKTYDNMINKFRYRELDNEKVYYSEDYRNFVLNHRSALNSLAEALVDEGQMEKANTVLEFSMTKMPDRVIAYDHTTASLVDLLFQVGQKEKALETAKLLGDRAEEMATYLIAENSGLSQELRRNIFILNSLQQTLYENGEMELGKKYEDAFNNLLARLQIGGAGDRGDY
;
A
#
# COMPACT_ATOMS: atom_id res chain seq x y z
N MET A 1 22.59 38.36 18.81
CA MET A 1 22.74 36.94 18.49
C MET A 1 23.26 36.85 17.07
N ASN A 2 24.31 36.07 16.81
CA ASN A 2 24.78 35.90 15.45
C ASN A 2 23.87 34.90 14.69
N PHE A 3 23.93 34.89 13.36
CA PHE A 3 23.07 34.09 12.50
C PHE A 3 23.18 32.58 12.81
N GLN A 4 24.41 32.07 12.94
CA GLN A 4 24.62 30.63 13.18
C GLN A 4 23.97 30.15 14.47
N LYS A 5 24.10 30.95 15.57
CA LYS A 5 23.46 30.61 16.83
C LYS A 5 21.93 30.68 16.73
N ALA A 6 21.38 31.69 16.03
CA ALA A 6 19.95 31.82 15.78
C ALA A 6 19.43 30.63 14.97
N ASN A 7 20.10 30.32 13.85
CA ASN A 7 19.73 29.26 12.96
C ASN A 7 19.74 27.89 13.63
N ASN A 8 20.74 27.61 14.47
CA ASN A 8 20.79 26.34 15.21
C ASN A 8 19.71 26.27 16.29
N ILE A 9 19.50 27.32 17.08
CA ILE A 9 18.48 27.31 18.14
C ILE A 9 17.08 27.13 17.52
N THR A 10 16.75 27.89 16.48
CA THR A 10 15.44 27.81 15.84
C THR A 10 15.26 26.46 15.13
N GLY A 11 16.30 25.92 14.48
CA GLY A 11 16.26 24.62 13.87
C GLY A 11 15.97 23.50 14.86
N TRP A 12 16.67 23.47 16.00
CA TRP A 12 16.40 22.48 17.06
C TRP A 12 15.05 22.71 17.74
N PHE A 13 14.55 23.92 17.82
CA PHE A 13 13.19 24.21 18.27
C PHE A 13 12.14 23.59 17.32
N VAL A 14 12.29 23.79 16.02
CA VAL A 14 11.40 23.20 15.01
C VAL A 14 11.46 21.66 15.03
N PHE A 15 12.67 21.09 15.19
CA PHE A 15 12.83 19.66 15.43
C PHE A 15 12.03 19.19 16.65
N GLY A 16 12.14 19.93 17.76
CA GLY A 16 11.40 19.61 18.98
C GLY A 16 9.90 19.66 18.81
N VAL A 17 9.37 20.64 18.07
CA VAL A 17 7.94 20.73 17.74
C VAL A 17 7.51 19.53 16.90
N ALA A 18 8.23 19.22 15.83
CA ALA A 18 7.91 18.08 14.96
C ALA A 18 8.00 16.74 15.71
N LEU A 19 9.07 16.55 16.50
CA LEU A 19 9.24 15.36 17.33
C LEU A 19 8.07 15.18 18.30
N LEU A 20 7.67 16.24 18.99
CA LEU A 20 6.56 16.18 19.96
C LEU A 20 5.24 15.92 19.26
N THR A 21 4.96 16.59 18.13
CA THR A 21 3.75 16.37 17.33
C THR A 21 3.62 14.92 16.93
N TYR A 22 4.64 14.38 16.24
CA TYR A 22 4.59 13.01 15.73
C TYR A 22 4.60 11.96 16.85
N TRP A 23 5.28 12.21 17.95
CA TRP A 23 5.29 11.30 19.09
C TRP A 23 3.93 11.23 19.80
N LEU A 24 3.24 12.37 19.97
CA LEU A 24 1.91 12.41 20.59
C LEU A 24 0.82 11.79 19.72
N THR A 25 0.99 11.82 18.41
CA THR A 25 0.01 11.32 17.44
C THR A 25 0.39 9.97 16.83
N MET A 26 1.45 9.33 17.33
CA MET A 26 2.00 8.10 16.80
C MET A 26 1.09 6.89 17.05
N GLU A 27 1.06 5.97 16.07
CA GLU A 27 0.46 4.64 16.22
C GLU A 27 1.15 3.86 17.35
N GLU A 28 0.40 3.31 18.29
CA GLU A 28 0.96 2.57 19.42
C GLU A 28 1.26 1.10 19.10
N THR A 29 0.59 0.56 18.09
CA THR A 29 0.67 -0.84 17.65
C THR A 29 1.01 -0.95 16.18
N ALA A 30 0.82 -2.12 15.57
CA ALA A 30 0.90 -2.28 14.13
C ALA A 30 -0.38 -1.73 13.49
N SER A 31 -0.23 -0.82 12.52
CA SER A 31 -1.32 -0.41 11.64
C SER A 31 -1.54 -1.42 10.51
N TYR A 32 -2.61 -1.24 9.74
CA TYR A 32 -2.85 -1.98 8.50
C TYR A 32 -1.80 -1.67 7.42
N TRP A 33 -1.90 -2.32 6.28
CA TRP A 33 -0.97 -2.30 5.16
C TRP A 33 0.39 -2.89 5.56
N ASP A 34 1.48 -2.35 5.02
CA ASP A 34 2.81 -2.96 5.13
C ASP A 34 3.43 -2.84 6.54
N CYS A 35 2.83 -2.02 7.43
CA CYS A 35 3.38 -1.78 8.77
C CYS A 35 3.49 -3.05 9.63
N GLY A 36 2.46 -3.90 9.61
CA GLY A 36 2.49 -5.18 10.33
C GLY A 36 3.61 -6.09 9.88
N GLU A 37 3.82 -6.18 8.57
CA GLU A 37 4.95 -6.90 7.97
C GLU A 37 6.28 -6.27 8.38
N PHE A 38 6.48 -4.96 8.14
CA PHE A 38 7.74 -4.28 8.43
C PHE A 38 8.14 -4.38 9.91
N ILE A 39 7.19 -4.32 10.83
CA ILE A 39 7.45 -4.49 12.26
C ILE A 39 7.87 -5.93 12.56
N ALA A 40 7.15 -6.93 12.06
CA ALA A 40 7.44 -8.34 12.25
C ALA A 40 8.82 -8.72 11.68
N VAL A 41 9.08 -8.33 10.41
CA VAL A 41 10.35 -8.63 9.75
C VAL A 41 11.53 -7.83 10.33
N SER A 42 11.32 -6.63 10.87
CA SER A 42 12.35 -5.91 11.61
C SER A 42 12.70 -6.60 12.91
N TYR A 43 11.70 -6.97 13.70
CA TYR A 43 11.89 -7.60 14.99
C TYR A 43 12.65 -8.93 14.92
N LYS A 44 12.36 -9.75 13.92
CA LYS A 44 13.00 -11.07 13.70
C LYS A 44 14.11 -11.06 12.65
N LEU A 45 14.39 -9.93 12.00
CA LEU A 45 15.27 -9.82 10.83
C LEU A 45 14.93 -10.87 9.77
N GLN A 46 13.71 -10.83 9.27
CA GLN A 46 13.21 -11.71 8.22
C GLN A 46 13.27 -11.03 6.85
N VAL A 47 12.68 -11.60 5.80
CA VAL A 47 12.77 -11.11 4.43
C VAL A 47 11.39 -10.59 3.98
N PRO A 48 11.22 -9.27 3.83
CA PRO A 48 9.95 -8.67 3.44
C PRO A 48 9.72 -8.76 1.93
N HIS A 49 8.59 -8.21 1.48
CA HIS A 49 8.25 -8.10 0.06
C HIS A 49 9.34 -7.34 -0.76
N PRO A 50 9.51 -7.69 -2.06
CA PRO A 50 10.49 -7.04 -2.94
C PRO A 50 10.24 -5.53 -3.18
N PRO A 51 11.30 -4.73 -3.27
CA PRO A 51 12.72 -5.12 -3.32
C PRO A 51 13.36 -5.26 -1.94
N GLY A 52 12.58 -5.24 -0.86
CA GLY A 52 13.06 -5.20 0.51
C GLY A 52 13.59 -3.82 0.94
N ALA A 53 13.72 -3.65 2.24
CA ALA A 53 14.24 -2.43 2.85
C ALA A 53 15.26 -2.76 3.96
N PRO A 54 16.40 -3.40 3.61
CA PRO A 54 17.26 -4.01 4.61
C PRO A 54 17.84 -3.04 5.64
N LEU A 55 18.12 -1.80 5.28
CA LEU A 55 18.58 -0.80 6.25
C LEU A 55 17.45 -0.40 7.22
N PHE A 56 16.22 -0.25 6.71
CA PHE A 56 15.05 0.01 7.55
C PHE A 56 14.88 -1.12 8.58
N LEU A 57 14.97 -2.38 8.14
CA LEU A 57 14.84 -3.54 9.03
C LEU A 57 15.93 -3.58 10.10
N LEU A 58 17.18 -3.32 9.73
CA LEU A 58 18.29 -3.28 10.67
C LEU A 58 18.08 -2.18 11.72
N MET A 59 17.65 -1.00 11.30
CA MET A 59 17.34 0.11 12.21
C MET A 59 16.12 -0.21 13.08
N GLY A 60 15.04 -0.77 12.50
CA GLY A 60 13.87 -1.23 13.24
C GLY A 60 14.23 -2.28 14.29
N ARG A 61 15.16 -3.21 13.97
CA ARG A 61 15.69 -4.16 14.95
C ARG A 61 16.40 -3.47 16.10
N VAL A 62 17.21 -2.47 15.82
CA VAL A 62 17.89 -1.70 16.89
C VAL A 62 16.88 -1.00 17.79
N PHE A 63 15.86 -0.36 17.21
CA PHE A 63 14.81 0.30 17.99
C PHE A 63 13.97 -0.68 18.79
N SER A 64 13.74 -1.89 18.29
CA SER A 64 13.01 -2.93 19.02
C SER A 64 13.66 -3.34 20.35
N PHE A 65 14.97 -3.14 20.54
CA PHE A 65 15.64 -3.39 21.82
C PHE A 65 15.17 -2.42 22.93
N LEU A 66 14.65 -1.24 22.57
CA LEU A 66 14.11 -0.29 23.54
C LEU A 66 12.82 -0.81 24.21
N ALA A 67 12.19 -1.83 23.64
CA ALA A 67 11.06 -2.51 24.26
C ALA A 67 11.47 -3.36 25.50
N MET A 68 12.78 -3.59 25.71
CA MET A 68 13.35 -4.27 26.91
C MET A 68 12.70 -5.64 27.20
N GLY A 69 12.25 -6.35 26.17
CA GLY A 69 11.61 -7.67 26.26
C GLY A 69 10.07 -7.63 26.34
N ASP A 70 9.45 -6.47 26.45
CA ASP A 70 8.00 -6.33 26.35
C ASP A 70 7.58 -6.35 24.87
N VAL A 71 7.06 -7.49 24.41
CA VAL A 71 6.66 -7.70 23.02
C VAL A 71 5.54 -6.74 22.58
N THR A 72 4.70 -6.28 23.51
CA THR A 72 3.61 -5.34 23.22
C THR A 72 4.10 -3.92 22.90
N LYS A 73 5.36 -3.61 23.24
CA LYS A 73 6.00 -2.31 22.98
C LYS A 73 6.94 -2.32 21.78
N VAL A 74 7.11 -3.44 21.10
CA VAL A 74 7.98 -3.56 19.93
C VAL A 74 7.49 -2.64 18.80
N ALA A 75 6.20 -2.70 18.47
CA ALA A 75 5.61 -1.82 17.46
C ALA A 75 5.81 -0.34 17.81
N TYR A 76 5.52 0.05 19.05
CA TYR A 76 5.70 1.40 19.55
C TYR A 76 7.10 1.95 19.25
N TRP A 77 8.17 1.21 19.58
CA TRP A 77 9.52 1.68 19.37
C TRP A 77 9.96 1.67 17.91
N ILE A 78 9.42 0.76 17.07
CA ILE A 78 9.71 0.77 15.63
C ILE A 78 8.97 1.95 14.96
N ASN A 79 7.73 2.26 15.36
CA ASN A 79 7.01 3.46 14.93
C ASN A 79 7.77 4.73 15.34
N PHE A 80 8.33 4.77 16.56
CA PHE A 80 9.14 5.90 17.03
C PHE A 80 10.40 6.15 16.17
N MET A 81 10.95 5.13 15.52
CA MET A 81 12.01 5.30 14.53
C MET A 81 11.56 6.20 13.37
N SER A 82 10.33 6.02 12.88
CA SER A 82 9.74 6.86 11.83
C SER A 82 9.50 8.29 12.31
N VAL A 83 9.01 8.45 13.53
CA VAL A 83 8.86 9.75 14.21
C VAL A 83 10.19 10.52 14.26
N LEU A 84 11.25 9.84 14.68
CA LEU A 84 12.58 10.46 14.78
C LEU A 84 13.15 10.82 13.41
N ALA A 85 13.03 9.94 12.42
CA ALA A 85 13.46 10.21 11.04
C ALA A 85 12.72 11.43 10.46
N SER A 86 11.41 11.51 10.68
CA SER A 86 10.57 12.63 10.23
C SER A 86 10.93 13.95 10.92
N ALA A 87 11.19 13.94 12.22
CA ALA A 87 11.64 15.14 12.95
C ALA A 87 12.99 15.66 12.41
N PHE A 88 13.92 14.76 12.07
CA PHE A 88 15.17 15.16 11.39
C PHE A 88 14.93 15.69 9.97
N THR A 89 13.94 15.15 9.24
CA THR A 89 13.53 15.69 7.94
C THR A 89 13.16 17.16 8.06
N ILE A 90 12.37 17.51 9.07
CA ILE A 90 11.95 18.89 9.34
C ILE A 90 13.13 19.79 9.72
N LEU A 91 14.08 19.29 10.51
CA LEU A 91 15.31 20.02 10.85
C LEU A 91 16.12 20.37 9.59
N PHE A 92 16.33 19.39 8.70
CA PHE A 92 17.08 19.61 7.47
C PHE A 92 16.31 20.50 6.49
N LEU A 93 15.00 20.42 6.45
CA LEU A 93 14.15 21.33 5.68
C LEU A 93 14.33 22.78 6.19
N PHE A 94 14.23 23.02 7.50
CA PHE A 94 14.44 24.33 8.08
C PHE A 94 15.80 24.92 7.66
N TRP A 95 16.87 24.15 7.80
CA TRP A 95 18.20 24.63 7.42
C TRP A 95 18.34 24.85 5.91
N SER A 96 17.65 24.06 5.10
CA SER A 96 17.65 24.22 3.64
C SER A 96 16.89 25.47 3.22
N VAL A 97 15.73 25.76 3.83
CA VAL A 97 14.95 26.99 3.58
C VAL A 97 15.78 28.21 3.94
N THR A 98 16.48 28.22 5.07
CA THR A 98 17.34 29.35 5.45
C THR A 98 18.51 29.53 4.51
N LEU A 99 19.10 28.46 3.97
CA LEU A 99 20.16 28.51 2.95
C LEU A 99 19.64 29.06 1.61
N PHE A 100 18.48 28.64 1.14
CA PHE A 100 17.86 29.22 -0.05
C PHE A 100 17.45 30.68 0.18
N GLY A 101 16.91 31.01 1.35
CA GLY A 101 16.56 32.37 1.71
C GLY A 101 17.78 33.33 1.66
N ARG A 102 18.95 32.91 2.16
CA ARG A 102 20.20 33.66 2.02
C ARG A 102 20.55 33.95 0.55
N LYS A 103 20.40 32.97 -0.30
CA LYS A 103 20.71 33.11 -1.74
C LYS A 103 19.74 34.07 -2.42
N VAL A 104 18.45 33.92 -2.19
CA VAL A 104 17.41 34.80 -2.75
C VAL A 104 17.59 36.25 -2.31
N MET A 105 18.02 36.46 -1.05
CA MET A 105 18.35 37.81 -0.52
C MET A 105 19.72 38.32 -0.94
N GLY A 106 20.53 37.54 -1.66
CA GLY A 106 21.89 37.95 -2.09
C GLY A 106 22.94 38.03 -0.97
N LEU A 107 22.69 37.46 0.21
CA LEU A 107 23.54 37.48 1.38
C LEU A 107 24.67 36.46 1.28
N LYS A 108 25.90 36.91 1.01
CA LYS A 108 27.05 36.03 0.77
C LYS A 108 27.75 35.58 2.05
N ASN A 109 27.93 36.50 2.99
CA ASN A 109 28.67 36.27 4.21
C ASN A 109 27.77 36.33 5.45
N ASP A 110 28.13 35.59 6.51
CA ASP A 110 27.40 35.60 7.77
C ASP A 110 27.38 36.97 8.44
N ALA A 111 28.42 37.83 8.18
CA ALA A 111 28.47 39.21 8.67
C ALA A 111 27.37 40.12 8.06
N GLU A 112 26.90 39.81 6.85
CA GLU A 112 25.82 40.54 6.17
C GLU A 112 24.45 40.16 6.76
N ILE A 113 24.36 39.01 7.46
CA ILE A 113 23.14 38.54 8.08
C ILE A 113 23.05 39.11 9.50
N ALA A 114 22.58 40.34 9.60
CA ALA A 114 22.42 41.03 10.86
C ALA A 114 21.04 41.72 10.95
N GLY A 115 20.64 42.13 12.13
CA GLY A 115 19.40 42.88 12.30
C GLY A 115 18.15 42.19 11.85
N ALA A 116 17.40 42.82 10.96
CA ALA A 116 16.14 42.28 10.42
C ALA A 116 16.33 41.01 9.57
N ASN A 117 17.49 40.87 8.90
CA ASN A 117 17.77 39.72 8.04
C ASN A 117 17.78 38.39 8.83
N ILE A 118 18.19 38.38 10.08
CA ILE A 118 18.12 37.21 10.95
C ILE A 118 16.65 36.82 11.18
N TRP A 119 15.81 37.80 11.53
CA TRP A 119 14.41 37.55 11.85
C TRP A 119 13.63 36.99 10.66
N VAL A 120 13.83 37.59 9.47
CA VAL A 120 13.12 37.12 8.28
C VAL A 120 13.57 35.72 7.81
N LEU A 121 14.90 35.43 7.92
CA LEU A 121 15.40 34.08 7.59
C LEU A 121 14.91 33.02 8.59
N MET A 122 14.88 33.35 9.89
CA MET A 122 14.32 32.44 10.89
C MET A 122 12.82 32.22 10.68
N GLY A 123 12.08 33.32 10.38
CA GLY A 123 10.65 33.25 10.04
C GLY A 123 10.40 32.40 8.80
N ALA A 124 11.16 32.58 7.72
CA ALA A 124 11.05 31.79 6.51
C ALA A 124 11.29 30.30 6.77
N GLY A 125 12.37 29.97 7.49
CA GLY A 125 12.67 28.59 7.88
C GLY A 125 11.57 27.97 8.73
N LEU A 126 11.09 28.72 9.74
CA LEU A 126 10.04 28.28 10.66
C LEU A 126 8.73 27.97 9.92
N VAL A 127 8.27 28.89 9.06
CA VAL A 127 7.02 28.75 8.31
C VAL A 127 7.10 27.56 7.34
N GLY A 128 8.17 27.47 6.53
CA GLY A 128 8.30 26.37 5.58
C GLY A 128 8.41 24.99 6.24
N ALA A 129 9.21 24.89 7.31
CA ALA A 129 9.39 23.65 8.03
C ALA A 129 8.11 23.20 8.75
N LEU A 130 7.42 24.11 9.46
CA LEU A 130 6.17 23.77 10.14
C LEU A 130 5.01 23.50 9.17
N ALA A 131 4.94 24.17 8.00
CA ALA A 131 3.94 23.85 6.99
C ALA A 131 4.11 22.42 6.48
N TYR A 132 5.33 21.93 6.33
CA TYR A 132 5.57 20.53 5.98
C TYR A 132 5.35 19.58 7.16
N THR A 133 5.62 20.01 8.40
CA THR A 133 5.32 19.23 9.62
C THR A 133 3.85 18.82 9.69
N PHE A 134 2.96 19.76 9.37
CA PHE A 134 1.51 19.57 9.45
C PHE A 134 0.85 19.30 8.09
N SER A 135 1.63 18.93 7.05
CA SER A 135 1.05 18.52 5.78
C SER A 135 0.46 17.11 5.89
N ASP A 136 -0.74 16.90 5.34
CA ASP A 136 -1.55 15.70 5.46
C ASP A 136 -0.75 14.41 5.20
N SER A 137 -0.23 14.22 3.99
CA SER A 137 0.47 13.00 3.60
C SER A 137 1.79 12.74 4.36
N PHE A 138 2.52 13.79 4.74
CA PHE A 138 3.78 13.60 5.46
C PHE A 138 3.55 13.27 6.93
N TRP A 139 2.59 13.95 7.59
CA TRP A 139 2.23 13.64 8.97
C TRP A 139 1.70 12.21 9.09
N PHE A 140 0.85 11.80 8.13
CA PHE A 140 0.36 10.43 8.07
C PHE A 140 1.51 9.40 8.03
N SER A 141 2.52 9.62 7.18
CA SER A 141 3.68 8.73 7.05
C SER A 141 4.67 8.80 8.22
N ALA A 142 4.67 9.91 8.97
CA ALA A 142 5.62 10.13 10.05
C ALA A 142 5.34 9.30 11.31
N VAL A 143 4.11 8.83 11.50
CA VAL A 143 3.60 8.26 12.74
C VAL A 143 3.45 6.74 12.73
N GLU A 144 3.94 6.08 11.69
CA GLU A 144 3.87 4.62 11.55
C GLU A 144 5.15 4.01 10.95
N ALA A 145 5.33 2.69 11.10
CA ALA A 145 6.53 1.97 10.68
C ALA A 145 6.52 1.66 9.18
N GLU A 146 6.61 2.74 8.39
CA GLU A 146 6.70 2.71 6.93
C GLU A 146 8.01 3.30 6.43
N VAL A 147 8.49 2.84 5.28
CA VAL A 147 9.77 3.27 4.70
C VAL A 147 9.81 4.75 4.29
N TYR A 148 8.65 5.39 4.09
CA TYR A 148 8.55 6.75 3.55
C TYR A 148 9.08 7.83 4.48
N ALA A 149 8.90 7.67 5.80
CA ALA A 149 9.48 8.57 6.81
C ALA A 149 11.02 8.61 6.72
N MET A 150 11.65 7.44 6.70
CA MET A 150 13.11 7.33 6.60
C MET A 150 13.60 7.71 5.20
N SER A 151 12.85 7.44 4.15
CA SER A 151 13.13 7.90 2.78
C SER A 151 13.17 9.43 2.71
N SER A 152 12.20 10.11 3.31
CA SER A 152 12.15 11.57 3.38
C SER A 152 13.33 12.15 4.15
N PHE A 153 13.78 11.50 5.22
CA PHE A 153 15.00 11.87 5.96
C PHE A 153 16.23 11.86 5.04
N PHE A 154 16.45 10.79 4.27
CA PHE A 154 17.58 10.73 3.35
C PHE A 154 17.51 11.81 2.27
N THR A 155 16.33 12.04 1.70
CA THR A 155 16.11 13.11 0.72
C THR A 155 16.45 14.49 1.32
N ALA A 156 15.91 14.81 2.49
CA ALA A 156 16.14 16.08 3.15
C ALA A 156 17.62 16.27 3.54
N PHE A 157 18.28 15.20 4.04
CA PHE A 157 19.70 15.23 4.37
C PHE A 157 20.56 15.53 3.14
N VAL A 158 20.31 14.84 2.01
CA VAL A 158 21.12 15.02 0.80
C VAL A 158 20.90 16.39 0.16
N VAL A 159 19.65 16.91 0.17
CA VAL A 159 19.33 18.28 -0.27
C VAL A 159 20.03 19.31 0.62
N TRP A 160 19.96 19.17 1.93
CA TRP A 160 20.70 20.05 2.84
C TRP A 160 22.22 19.91 2.66
N GLY A 161 22.72 18.70 2.49
CA GLY A 161 24.13 18.39 2.31
C GLY A 161 24.74 19.08 1.09
N ILE A 162 24.04 19.05 -0.07
CA ILE A 162 24.51 19.73 -1.27
C ILE A 162 24.45 21.26 -1.13
N LEU A 163 23.47 21.82 -0.42
CA LEU A 163 23.41 23.25 -0.10
C LEU A 163 24.55 23.67 0.84
N LYS A 164 24.94 22.81 1.79
CA LYS A 164 26.13 23.01 2.63
C LYS A 164 27.41 22.94 1.80
N TRP A 165 27.53 21.97 0.92
CA TRP A 165 28.65 21.85 -0.02
C TRP A 165 28.80 23.11 -0.88
N ASP A 166 27.68 23.67 -1.32
CA ASP A 166 27.67 24.85 -2.19
C ASP A 166 28.30 26.09 -1.51
N VAL A 167 28.09 26.28 -0.23
CA VAL A 167 28.65 27.45 0.53
C VAL A 167 30.08 27.21 1.03
N ILE A 168 30.65 26.02 0.91
CA ILE A 168 32.04 25.73 1.33
C ILE A 168 33.00 26.13 0.21
N GLU A 169 33.94 27.05 0.50
CA GLU A 169 34.96 27.50 -0.46
C GLU A 169 36.16 26.55 -0.56
N ASP A 170 36.56 25.92 0.55
CA ASP A 170 37.66 24.96 0.61
C ASP A 170 37.27 23.66 -0.14
N GLU A 171 37.92 23.43 -1.28
CA GLU A 171 37.63 22.23 -2.13
C GLU A 171 37.85 20.90 -1.41
N SER A 172 38.85 20.80 -0.54
CA SER A 172 39.13 19.55 0.19
C SER A 172 37.99 19.23 1.17
N LYS A 173 37.50 20.24 1.88
CA LYS A 173 36.35 20.10 2.78
C LYS A 173 35.07 19.83 1.99
N ALA A 174 34.86 20.54 0.87
CA ALA A 174 33.71 20.36 0.00
C ALA A 174 33.63 18.92 -0.55
N ASN A 175 34.74 18.36 -1.03
CA ASN A 175 34.76 16.98 -1.55
C ASN A 175 34.37 15.93 -0.50
N ARG A 176 34.70 16.13 0.79
CA ARG A 176 34.25 15.23 1.87
C ARG A 176 32.72 15.21 2.00
N TRP A 177 32.06 16.36 1.78
CA TRP A 177 30.60 16.41 1.76
C TRP A 177 30.01 15.65 0.58
N LEU A 178 30.62 15.72 -0.60
CA LEU A 178 30.17 14.90 -1.76
C LEU A 178 30.27 13.40 -1.46
N LEU A 179 31.35 12.96 -0.83
CA LEU A 179 31.52 11.55 -0.44
C LEU A 179 30.50 11.13 0.63
N LEU A 180 30.24 12.01 1.62
CA LEU A 180 29.21 11.74 2.63
C LEU A 180 27.82 11.62 1.98
N MET A 181 27.47 12.50 1.03
CA MET A 181 26.22 12.41 0.31
C MET A 181 26.14 11.13 -0.53
N ALA A 182 27.22 10.72 -1.20
CA ALA A 182 27.27 9.45 -1.92
C ALA A 182 27.03 8.25 -0.99
N TYR A 183 27.59 8.27 0.21
CA TYR A 183 27.33 7.24 1.22
C TYR A 183 25.86 7.25 1.68
N MET A 184 25.29 8.42 1.96
CA MET A 184 23.88 8.55 2.34
C MET A 184 22.94 8.10 1.21
N VAL A 185 23.26 8.39 -0.05
CA VAL A 185 22.55 7.85 -1.22
C VAL A 185 22.64 6.32 -1.26
N GLY A 186 23.82 5.74 -1.01
CA GLY A 186 24.00 4.30 -0.90
C GLY A 186 23.18 3.66 0.20
N LEU A 187 23.15 4.27 1.39
CA LEU A 187 22.31 3.82 2.50
C LEU A 187 20.81 3.92 2.17
N SER A 188 20.40 4.98 1.49
CA SER A 188 18.99 5.19 1.13
C SER A 188 18.44 4.12 0.19
N ILE A 189 19.29 3.48 -0.63
CA ILE A 189 18.92 2.33 -1.46
C ILE A 189 18.38 1.18 -0.58
N GLY A 190 18.95 0.99 0.60
CA GLY A 190 18.49 0.01 1.58
C GLY A 190 17.23 0.40 2.34
N VAL A 191 16.59 1.52 1.98
CA VAL A 191 15.30 1.97 2.49
C VAL A 191 14.29 2.10 1.36
N HIS A 192 14.52 3.01 0.41
CA HIS A 192 13.64 3.22 -0.72
C HIS A 192 14.33 3.96 -1.87
N LEU A 193 14.05 3.58 -3.12
CA LEU A 193 14.72 4.12 -4.31
C LEU A 193 14.25 5.54 -4.73
N LEU A 194 13.16 6.06 -4.16
CA LEU A 194 12.62 7.39 -4.49
C LEU A 194 13.64 8.53 -4.29
N ASN A 195 14.57 8.38 -3.37
CA ASN A 195 15.61 9.37 -3.09
C ASN A 195 16.51 9.66 -4.28
N LEU A 196 16.72 8.67 -5.18
CA LEU A 196 17.56 8.81 -6.36
C LEU A 196 16.99 9.84 -7.34
N VAL A 197 15.67 10.01 -7.34
CA VAL A 197 14.96 10.93 -8.24
C VAL A 197 15.29 12.40 -7.94
N ALA A 198 15.84 12.72 -6.77
CA ALA A 198 16.33 14.05 -6.42
C ALA A 198 17.68 14.41 -7.09
N LEU A 199 18.47 13.44 -7.54
CA LEU A 199 19.83 13.65 -8.07
C LEU A 199 19.93 14.67 -9.21
N PRO A 200 19.00 14.76 -10.19
CA PRO A 200 19.04 15.79 -11.21
C PRO A 200 19.03 17.22 -10.67
N ALA A 201 18.24 17.48 -9.63
CA ALA A 201 18.19 18.79 -8.99
C ALA A 201 19.50 19.11 -8.23
N LEU A 202 20.09 18.11 -7.58
CA LEU A 202 21.38 18.23 -6.92
C LEU A 202 22.51 18.49 -7.94
N GLY A 203 22.42 17.84 -9.10
CA GLY A 203 23.33 18.07 -10.23
C GLY A 203 23.33 19.53 -10.71
N LEU A 204 22.18 20.18 -10.72
CA LEU A 204 22.09 21.61 -11.06
C LEU A 204 22.83 22.49 -10.06
N ILE A 205 22.76 22.23 -8.75
CA ILE A 205 23.52 22.98 -7.73
C ILE A 205 25.01 22.80 -7.98
N TYR A 206 25.45 21.57 -8.26
CA TYR A 206 26.85 21.29 -8.60
C TYR A 206 27.29 22.08 -9.85
N TYR A 207 26.48 22.08 -10.91
CA TYR A 207 26.76 22.80 -12.13
C TYR A 207 26.85 24.31 -11.90
N PHE A 208 25.88 24.90 -11.20
CA PHE A 208 25.87 26.34 -10.95
C PHE A 208 27.05 26.84 -10.11
N LYS A 209 27.59 26.01 -9.23
CA LYS A 209 28.82 26.34 -8.45
C LYS A 209 30.09 26.24 -9.28
N LYS A 210 30.21 25.18 -10.11
CA LYS A 210 31.51 24.85 -10.77
C LYS A 210 31.66 25.42 -12.18
N PHE A 211 30.56 25.75 -12.85
CA PHE A 211 30.57 26.13 -14.26
C PHE A 211 29.82 27.43 -14.53
N LYS A 212 30.18 28.10 -15.63
CA LYS A 212 29.39 29.24 -16.14
C LYS A 212 28.09 28.73 -16.70
N THR A 213 26.97 29.34 -16.25
CA THR A 213 25.63 28.92 -16.64
C THR A 213 25.38 29.15 -18.13
N SER A 214 24.94 28.10 -18.83
CA SER A 214 24.47 28.15 -20.20
C SER A 214 23.33 27.14 -20.39
N VAL A 215 22.47 27.36 -21.39
CA VAL A 215 21.34 26.45 -21.67
C VAL A 215 21.84 25.02 -21.96
N TRP A 216 22.87 24.91 -22.79
CA TRP A 216 23.47 23.60 -23.11
C TRP A 216 24.12 22.93 -21.92
N GLY A 217 24.73 23.71 -21.02
CA GLY A 217 25.30 23.20 -19.78
C GLY A 217 24.22 22.67 -18.83
N VAL A 218 23.07 23.33 -18.74
CA VAL A 218 21.92 22.81 -17.97
C VAL A 218 21.41 21.50 -18.58
N ILE A 219 21.18 21.45 -19.89
CA ILE A 219 20.73 20.23 -20.58
C ILE A 219 21.73 19.07 -20.37
N ALA A 220 23.02 19.35 -20.55
CA ALA A 220 24.06 18.35 -20.31
C ALA A 220 24.07 17.85 -18.86
N THR A 221 23.91 18.75 -17.90
CA THR A 221 23.83 18.39 -16.47
C THR A 221 22.62 17.50 -16.17
N LEU A 222 21.45 17.83 -16.73
CA LEU A 222 20.26 17.00 -16.57
C LEU A 222 20.43 15.63 -17.21
N ALA A 223 21.03 15.55 -18.38
CA ALA A 223 21.34 14.28 -19.06
C ALA A 223 22.33 13.43 -18.25
N ILE A 224 23.41 14.04 -17.73
CA ILE A 224 24.41 13.34 -16.89
C ILE A 224 23.79 12.89 -15.57
N SER A 225 23.02 13.74 -14.90
CA SER A 225 22.38 13.40 -13.62
C SER A 225 21.29 12.35 -13.80
N GLY A 226 20.51 12.43 -14.89
CA GLY A 226 19.56 11.37 -15.26
C GLY A 226 20.27 10.06 -15.58
N GLY A 227 21.40 10.12 -16.30
CA GLY A 227 22.28 8.97 -16.53
C GLY A 227 22.82 8.38 -15.22
N LEU A 228 23.13 9.22 -14.22
CA LEU A 228 23.55 8.77 -12.89
C LEU A 228 22.42 8.05 -12.12
N VAL A 229 21.19 8.55 -12.23
CA VAL A 229 20.01 7.85 -11.67
C VAL A 229 19.88 6.46 -12.29
N LEU A 230 19.93 6.36 -13.61
CA LEU A 230 19.87 5.08 -14.32
C LEU A 230 21.06 4.18 -13.98
N PHE A 231 22.28 4.76 -13.86
CA PHE A 231 23.45 4.01 -13.45
C PHE A 231 23.26 3.38 -12.05
N ILE A 232 22.70 4.09 -11.11
CA ILE A 232 22.46 3.54 -9.76
C ILE A 232 21.29 2.56 -9.79
N ASN A 233 20.15 2.97 -10.35
CA ASN A 233 18.90 2.20 -10.32
C ASN A 233 18.96 0.91 -11.12
N ASP A 234 19.60 0.90 -12.30
CA ASP A 234 19.59 -0.23 -13.23
C ASP A 234 20.92 -1.00 -13.26
N PHE A 235 22.07 -0.29 -13.15
CA PHE A 235 23.38 -0.94 -13.22
C PHE A 235 23.87 -1.37 -11.83
N ILE A 236 23.80 -0.51 -10.80
CA ILE A 236 24.29 -0.89 -9.45
C ILE A 236 23.30 -1.87 -8.80
N VAL A 237 22.04 -1.50 -8.68
CA VAL A 237 21.09 -2.27 -7.85
C VAL A 237 20.81 -3.65 -8.45
N PRO A 238 20.20 -3.84 -9.63
CA PRO A 238 20.00 -5.17 -10.21
C PRO A 238 21.11 -5.59 -11.19
N GLY A 239 21.87 -4.64 -11.77
CA GLY A 239 22.84 -4.93 -12.83
C GLY A 239 24.07 -5.66 -12.32
N LEU A 240 24.71 -5.21 -11.23
CA LEU A 240 25.86 -5.92 -10.64
C LEU A 240 25.48 -7.34 -10.21
N PRO A 241 24.37 -7.59 -9.48
CA PRO A 241 23.91 -8.95 -9.23
C PRO A 241 23.63 -9.76 -10.51
N THR A 242 23.10 -9.14 -11.57
CA THR A 242 22.86 -9.83 -12.86
C THR A 242 24.18 -10.27 -13.50
N ILE A 243 25.23 -9.42 -13.49
CA ILE A 243 26.56 -9.79 -13.99
C ILE A 243 27.15 -10.91 -13.12
N ALA A 244 27.05 -10.80 -11.80
CA ALA A 244 27.43 -11.87 -10.88
C ALA A 244 26.74 -13.20 -11.21
N GLY A 245 25.44 -13.15 -11.57
CA GLY A 245 24.68 -14.31 -12.02
C GLY A 245 25.24 -14.95 -13.31
N HIS A 246 25.67 -14.14 -14.28
CA HIS A 246 26.31 -14.69 -15.48
C HIS A 246 27.64 -15.36 -15.15
N PHE A 247 28.47 -14.77 -14.28
CA PHE A 247 29.67 -15.39 -13.76
C PHE A 247 29.34 -16.71 -13.05
N GLU A 248 28.31 -16.72 -12.24
CA GLU A 248 27.85 -17.86 -11.47
C GLU A 248 27.46 -19.02 -12.39
N VAL A 249 26.62 -18.80 -13.40
CA VAL A 249 26.24 -19.83 -14.37
C VAL A 249 27.49 -20.36 -15.12
N PHE A 250 28.40 -19.47 -15.54
CA PHE A 250 29.62 -19.89 -16.24
C PHE A 250 30.53 -20.77 -15.35
N PHE A 251 30.77 -20.33 -14.10
CA PHE A 251 31.64 -21.05 -13.19
C PHE A 251 31.07 -22.40 -12.76
N VAL A 252 29.75 -22.47 -12.49
CA VAL A 252 29.10 -23.70 -12.04
C VAL A 252 28.84 -24.63 -13.22
N ASN A 253 28.17 -24.14 -14.28
CA ASN A 253 27.68 -24.99 -15.35
C ASN A 253 28.76 -25.38 -16.36
N THR A 254 29.74 -24.49 -16.60
CA THR A 254 30.81 -24.72 -17.61
C THR A 254 32.10 -25.23 -17.00
N LEU A 255 32.54 -24.61 -15.88
CA LEU A 255 33.77 -25.01 -15.21
C LEU A 255 33.59 -26.11 -14.15
N GLY A 256 32.33 -26.45 -13.79
CA GLY A 256 32.03 -27.49 -12.80
C GLY A 256 32.40 -27.12 -11.36
N LEU A 257 32.50 -25.83 -11.02
CA LEU A 257 32.82 -25.36 -9.69
C LEU A 257 31.60 -25.31 -8.79
N PHE A 258 31.82 -25.14 -7.50
CA PHE A 258 30.74 -25.11 -6.51
C PHE A 258 29.88 -23.84 -6.64
N PHE A 259 28.62 -23.95 -6.20
CA PHE A 259 27.70 -22.83 -6.16
C PHE A 259 28.22 -21.66 -5.31
N GLY A 260 28.15 -20.44 -5.83
CA GLY A 260 28.67 -19.23 -5.22
C GLY A 260 30.10 -18.84 -5.72
N SER A 261 30.79 -19.74 -6.41
CA SER A 261 32.16 -19.50 -6.87
C SER A 261 32.27 -18.36 -7.89
N GLY A 262 31.33 -18.28 -8.84
CA GLY A 262 31.30 -17.22 -9.85
C GLY A 262 30.97 -15.87 -9.24
N ALA A 263 29.97 -15.81 -8.35
CA ALA A 263 29.60 -14.61 -7.63
C ALA A 263 30.74 -14.09 -6.74
N LEU A 264 31.47 -14.98 -6.05
CA LEU A 264 32.63 -14.62 -5.25
C LEU A 264 33.76 -14.02 -6.10
N VAL A 265 34.09 -14.65 -7.22
CA VAL A 265 35.13 -14.14 -8.15
C VAL A 265 34.73 -12.78 -8.68
N PHE A 266 33.47 -12.59 -9.09
CA PHE A 266 32.99 -11.29 -9.56
C PHE A 266 33.09 -10.23 -8.46
N PHE A 267 32.69 -10.53 -7.24
CA PHE A 267 32.80 -9.62 -6.08
C PHE A 267 34.24 -9.19 -5.85
N LEU A 268 35.19 -10.14 -5.86
CA LEU A 268 36.64 -9.85 -5.70
C LEU A 268 37.16 -8.98 -6.84
N LEU A 269 36.71 -9.19 -8.07
CA LEU A 269 37.10 -8.36 -9.23
C LEU A 269 36.57 -6.91 -9.07
N VAL A 270 35.35 -6.72 -8.62
CA VAL A 270 34.76 -5.39 -8.37
C VAL A 270 35.54 -4.66 -7.27
N VAL A 271 35.74 -5.31 -6.12
CA VAL A 271 36.48 -4.72 -4.98
C VAL A 271 37.93 -4.43 -5.36
N GLY A 272 38.64 -5.40 -5.99
CA GLY A 272 39.99 -5.23 -6.44
C GLY A 272 40.14 -4.13 -7.51
N GLY A 273 39.22 -4.10 -8.48
CA GLY A 273 39.17 -3.07 -9.52
C GLY A 273 38.97 -1.67 -8.96
N LEU A 274 38.04 -1.49 -8.01
CA LEU A 274 37.83 -0.21 -7.32
C LEU A 274 39.04 0.20 -6.49
N ALA A 275 39.59 -0.70 -5.70
CA ALA A 275 40.79 -0.44 -4.88
C ALA A 275 41.98 -0.03 -5.74
N TYR A 276 42.25 -0.77 -6.83
CA TYR A 276 43.30 -0.42 -7.77
C TYR A 276 43.02 0.90 -8.49
N GLY A 277 41.79 1.12 -8.94
CA GLY A 277 41.38 2.35 -9.62
C GLY A 277 41.57 3.59 -8.73
N ILE A 278 41.15 3.51 -7.45
CA ILE A 278 41.35 4.57 -6.46
C ILE A 278 42.84 4.85 -6.26
N TYR A 279 43.65 3.80 -6.05
CA TYR A 279 45.08 3.94 -5.88
C TYR A 279 45.78 4.57 -7.11
N ALA A 280 45.43 4.07 -8.30
CA ALA A 280 46.06 4.54 -9.56
C ALA A 280 45.68 6.00 -9.86
N THR A 281 44.37 6.39 -9.66
CA THR A 281 43.90 7.75 -9.91
C THR A 281 44.45 8.73 -8.88
N GLN A 282 44.61 8.31 -7.64
CA GLN A 282 45.27 9.12 -6.60
C GLN A 282 46.72 9.39 -6.93
N LYS A 283 47.45 8.35 -7.33
CA LYS A 283 48.87 8.47 -7.72
C LYS A 283 49.07 9.35 -8.96
N GLN A 284 48.10 9.33 -9.89
CA GLN A 284 48.15 10.15 -11.11
C GLN A 284 47.58 11.56 -10.91
N GLY A 285 47.10 11.93 -9.73
CA GLY A 285 46.48 13.24 -9.44
C GLY A 285 45.15 13.51 -10.17
N ARG A 286 44.44 12.45 -10.63
CA ARG A 286 43.17 12.57 -11.35
C ARG A 286 42.01 12.74 -10.37
N VAL A 287 41.86 13.94 -9.80
CA VAL A 287 40.94 14.25 -8.68
C VAL A 287 39.50 13.85 -9.01
N VAL A 288 38.98 14.22 -10.19
CA VAL A 288 37.58 13.96 -10.57
C VAL A 288 37.28 12.46 -10.63
N LEU A 289 38.13 11.70 -11.32
CA LEU A 289 37.97 10.26 -11.44
C LEU A 289 38.15 9.55 -10.10
N ASN A 290 39.08 10.00 -9.28
CA ASN A 290 39.29 9.47 -7.93
C ASN A 290 38.07 9.70 -7.05
N THR A 291 37.50 10.92 -7.06
CA THR A 291 36.26 11.25 -6.32
C THR A 291 35.09 10.44 -6.81
N PHE A 292 34.95 10.21 -8.12
CA PHE A 292 33.89 9.36 -8.68
C PHE A 292 34.03 7.91 -8.21
N LEU A 293 35.22 7.31 -8.24
CA LEU A 293 35.46 5.95 -7.76
C LEU A 293 35.23 5.81 -6.25
N LEU A 294 35.64 6.79 -5.48
CA LEU A 294 35.36 6.85 -4.02
C LEU A 294 33.86 6.95 -3.77
N ALA A 295 33.13 7.84 -4.49
CA ALA A 295 31.69 7.98 -4.37
C ALA A 295 30.97 6.66 -4.71
N THR A 296 31.36 6.00 -5.82
CA THR A 296 30.85 4.68 -6.19
C THR A 296 31.10 3.64 -5.09
N THR A 297 32.29 3.65 -4.49
CA THR A 297 32.62 2.75 -3.38
C THR A 297 31.72 3.00 -2.17
N PHE A 298 31.51 4.26 -1.79
CA PHE A 298 30.62 4.60 -0.68
C PHE A 298 29.15 4.25 -0.95
N ILE A 299 28.67 4.40 -2.19
CA ILE A 299 27.34 3.92 -2.61
C ILE A 299 27.25 2.39 -2.42
N LEU A 300 28.26 1.64 -2.88
CA LEU A 300 28.29 0.18 -2.73
C LEU A 300 28.38 -0.27 -1.27
N ILE A 301 29.09 0.46 -0.41
CA ILE A 301 29.14 0.17 1.03
C ILE A 301 27.74 0.35 1.65
N GLY A 302 27.01 1.44 1.31
CA GLY A 302 25.64 1.64 1.76
C GLY A 302 24.68 0.56 1.23
N TYR A 303 24.80 0.24 -0.05
CA TYR A 303 24.02 -0.82 -0.71
C TYR A 303 24.29 -2.22 -0.13
N ALA A 304 25.47 -2.46 0.46
CA ALA A 304 25.83 -3.76 1.06
C ALA A 304 24.87 -4.22 2.16
N SER A 305 23.98 -3.33 2.69
CA SER A 305 22.89 -3.73 3.57
C SER A 305 22.00 -4.84 2.97
N TYR A 306 21.89 -4.93 1.62
CA TYR A 306 21.17 -6.00 0.93
C TYR A 306 21.74 -7.40 1.14
N THR A 307 22.98 -7.53 1.57
CA THR A 307 23.54 -8.84 1.96
C THR A 307 22.76 -9.48 3.12
N THR A 308 22.12 -8.66 3.95
CA THR A 308 21.23 -9.14 5.04
C THR A 308 20.08 -9.96 4.48
N VAL A 309 19.45 -9.52 3.38
CA VAL A 309 18.35 -10.23 2.73
C VAL A 309 18.79 -11.63 2.30
N LEU A 310 19.94 -11.72 1.60
CA LEU A 310 20.49 -12.99 1.13
C LEU A 310 20.87 -13.92 2.30
N ILE A 311 21.51 -13.38 3.33
CA ILE A 311 21.90 -14.15 4.53
C ILE A 311 20.65 -14.67 5.23
N ARG A 312 19.69 -13.81 5.52
CA ARG A 312 18.49 -14.17 6.29
C ARG A 312 17.58 -15.14 5.54
N SER A 313 17.47 -15.00 4.22
CA SER A 313 16.73 -15.96 3.39
C SER A 313 17.29 -17.39 3.48
N ASN A 314 18.59 -17.54 3.63
CA ASN A 314 19.23 -18.86 3.79
C ASN A 314 19.03 -19.50 5.19
N TYR A 315 18.54 -18.73 6.17
CA TYR A 315 18.11 -19.26 7.48
C TYR A 315 16.67 -19.75 7.48
N ASP A 316 15.99 -19.77 6.33
CA ASP A 316 14.59 -20.25 6.21
C ASP A 316 13.62 -19.58 7.20
N THR A 317 13.74 -18.28 7.32
CA THR A 317 12.86 -17.48 8.17
C THR A 317 11.38 -17.69 7.80
N LEU A 318 10.47 -17.46 8.72
CA LEU A 318 9.04 -17.72 8.51
C LEU A 318 8.40 -16.76 7.53
N ILE A 319 8.77 -15.49 7.57
CA ILE A 319 8.49 -14.53 6.50
C ILE A 319 9.76 -14.49 5.63
N ASN A 320 9.70 -15.08 4.45
CA ASN A 320 10.83 -15.16 3.51
C ASN A 320 10.31 -15.01 2.08
N GLU A 321 9.90 -13.76 1.78
CA GLU A 321 9.24 -13.51 0.50
C GLU A 321 10.17 -13.72 -0.69
N ASN A 322 9.66 -14.43 -1.69
CA ASN A 322 10.39 -14.89 -2.88
C ASN A 322 11.65 -15.74 -2.61
N ALA A 323 11.91 -16.09 -1.35
CA ALA A 323 13.05 -16.92 -0.93
C ALA A 323 14.36 -16.61 -1.69
N PRO A 324 14.93 -15.39 -1.60
CA PRO A 324 16.15 -15.00 -2.33
C PRO A 324 17.41 -15.64 -1.74
N LYS A 325 17.52 -16.98 -1.85
CA LYS A 325 18.58 -17.80 -1.26
C LYS A 325 19.85 -17.89 -2.07
N ASP A 326 19.78 -17.64 -3.35
CA ASP A 326 20.90 -17.69 -4.30
C ASP A 326 20.90 -16.46 -5.21
N VAL A 327 21.95 -16.31 -6.01
CA VAL A 327 22.13 -15.12 -6.88
C VAL A 327 20.95 -14.97 -7.86
N MET A 328 20.39 -16.08 -8.39
CA MET A 328 19.32 -16.02 -9.38
C MET A 328 17.98 -15.58 -8.77
N SER A 329 17.61 -16.15 -7.63
CA SER A 329 16.42 -15.75 -6.89
C SER A 329 16.56 -14.32 -6.34
N PHE A 330 17.77 -13.92 -5.91
CA PHE A 330 18.05 -12.56 -5.47
C PHE A 330 17.92 -11.52 -6.59
N ILE A 331 18.34 -11.82 -7.83
CA ILE A 331 18.14 -10.94 -8.99
C ILE A 331 16.64 -10.72 -9.24
N ARG A 332 15.82 -11.78 -9.21
CA ARG A 332 14.37 -11.70 -9.39
C ARG A 332 13.72 -10.84 -8.29
N TYR A 333 14.15 -11.02 -7.05
CA TYR A 333 13.73 -10.22 -5.90
C TYR A 333 14.04 -8.72 -6.10
N LEU A 334 15.26 -8.36 -6.46
CA LEU A 334 15.65 -6.97 -6.72
C LEU A 334 14.91 -6.34 -7.91
N LYS A 335 14.66 -7.14 -8.95
CA LYS A 335 13.90 -6.69 -10.14
C LYS A 335 12.40 -6.65 -9.92
N ARG A 336 11.91 -7.07 -8.76
CA ARG A 336 10.46 -7.09 -8.45
C ARG A 336 9.64 -7.87 -9.49
N GLU A 337 10.18 -8.97 -10.01
CA GLU A 337 9.58 -9.71 -11.14
C GLU A 337 8.18 -10.24 -10.83
N GLN A 338 7.84 -10.49 -9.56
CA GLN A 338 6.49 -10.91 -9.14
C GLN A 338 5.37 -9.89 -9.44
N TYR A 339 5.71 -8.60 -9.55
CA TYR A 339 4.70 -7.55 -9.82
C TYR A 339 4.49 -7.29 -11.31
N GLY A 340 5.15 -8.07 -12.19
CA GLY A 340 5.09 -7.86 -13.63
C GLY A 340 5.80 -6.58 -14.09
N SER A 341 5.58 -6.21 -15.35
CA SER A 341 6.13 -5.01 -15.94
C SER A 341 5.02 -4.09 -16.44
N ARG A 342 5.19 -2.79 -16.24
CA ARG A 342 4.29 -1.76 -16.77
C ARG A 342 4.97 -1.10 -17.98
N PRO A 343 4.30 -1.00 -19.14
CA PRO A 343 4.88 -0.35 -20.31
C PRO A 343 5.00 1.16 -20.04
N LEU A 344 6.18 1.74 -20.28
CA LEU A 344 6.43 3.14 -19.95
C LEU A 344 6.48 4.03 -21.20
N LEU A 345 7.36 3.72 -22.16
CA LEU A 345 7.59 4.52 -23.36
C LEU A 345 6.87 3.99 -24.59
N TYR A 346 6.76 2.68 -24.72
CA TYR A 346 6.09 2.00 -25.84
C TYR A 346 5.48 0.71 -25.35
N GLY A 347 4.29 0.34 -25.85
CA GLY A 347 3.61 -0.89 -25.50
C GLY A 347 2.15 -0.92 -25.91
N ALA A 348 1.49 -2.01 -25.57
CA ALA A 348 0.14 -2.32 -25.98
C ALA A 348 -0.93 -1.57 -25.18
N TYR A 349 -2.06 -1.27 -25.85
CA TYR A 349 -3.30 -0.91 -25.15
C TYR A 349 -3.91 -2.15 -24.48
N PHE A 350 -4.74 -1.93 -23.46
CA PHE A 350 -5.45 -3.01 -22.75
C PHE A 350 -6.38 -3.84 -23.66
N THR A 351 -6.77 -3.28 -24.81
CA THR A 351 -7.61 -3.94 -25.83
C THR A 351 -6.81 -4.80 -26.81
N ALA A 352 -5.48 -4.74 -26.76
CA ALA A 352 -4.60 -5.44 -27.69
C ALA A 352 -4.71 -6.96 -27.53
N ARG A 353 -4.80 -7.68 -28.66
CA ARG A 353 -4.83 -9.15 -28.66
C ARG A 353 -3.44 -9.69 -28.98
N PRO A 354 -2.92 -10.60 -28.15
CA PRO A 354 -1.69 -11.29 -28.49
C PRO A 354 -1.93 -12.24 -29.69
N VAL A 355 -1.04 -12.20 -30.65
CA VAL A 355 -1.05 -13.05 -31.85
C VAL A 355 0.07 -14.08 -31.83
N ASP A 356 1.14 -13.83 -31.08
CA ASP A 356 2.29 -14.71 -30.95
C ASP A 356 3.01 -14.46 -29.62
N ILE A 357 3.92 -15.38 -29.24
CA ILE A 357 4.76 -15.31 -28.06
C ILE A 357 6.22 -15.34 -28.49
N LYS A 358 6.97 -14.31 -28.14
CA LYS A 358 8.41 -14.26 -28.36
C LYS A 358 9.15 -14.66 -27.08
N TYR A 359 9.83 -15.80 -27.10
CA TYR A 359 10.68 -16.25 -26.01
C TYR A 359 12.00 -15.48 -25.94
N GLY A 360 12.37 -15.10 -24.74
CA GLY A 360 13.58 -14.33 -24.42
C GLY A 360 14.64 -15.13 -23.65
N ALA A 361 15.31 -14.44 -22.72
CA ALA A 361 16.38 -15.01 -21.91
C ALA A 361 15.89 -16.16 -21.01
N PRO A 362 16.72 -17.21 -20.79
CA PRO A 362 16.39 -18.30 -19.89
C PRO A 362 16.30 -17.82 -18.44
N ILE A 363 15.39 -18.42 -17.69
CA ILE A 363 15.25 -18.29 -16.25
C ILE A 363 15.92 -19.48 -15.60
N TYR A 364 16.95 -19.21 -14.81
CA TYR A 364 17.72 -20.23 -14.13
C TYR A 364 17.22 -20.45 -12.71
N THR A 365 17.19 -21.72 -12.29
CA THR A 365 16.97 -22.16 -10.91
C THR A 365 18.10 -23.06 -10.47
N LYS A 366 18.39 -23.05 -9.18
CA LYS A 366 19.41 -23.92 -8.60
C LYS A 366 18.95 -25.36 -8.61
N GLY A 367 19.60 -26.22 -9.43
CA GLY A 367 19.42 -27.67 -9.42
C GLY A 367 20.29 -28.34 -8.37
N LYS A 368 20.49 -29.67 -8.49
CA LYS A 368 21.30 -30.44 -7.55
C LYS A 368 22.79 -30.10 -7.69
N ASP A 369 23.32 -30.14 -8.90
CA ASP A 369 24.76 -29.98 -9.19
C ASP A 369 25.04 -28.79 -10.12
N LYS A 370 24.03 -28.22 -10.77
CA LYS A 370 24.14 -27.10 -11.71
C LYS A 370 22.89 -26.26 -11.73
N TYR A 371 22.97 -25.08 -12.33
CA TYR A 371 21.80 -24.27 -12.63
C TYR A 371 21.04 -24.86 -13.82
N GLU A 372 19.75 -25.06 -13.65
CA GLU A 372 18.82 -25.58 -14.65
C GLU A 372 17.94 -24.46 -15.22
N ILE A 373 17.56 -24.57 -16.49
CA ILE A 373 16.61 -23.65 -17.09
C ILE A 373 15.21 -24.14 -16.66
N SER A 374 14.55 -23.34 -15.83
CA SER A 374 13.17 -23.63 -15.38
C SER A 374 12.12 -23.09 -16.34
N ASP A 375 12.42 -21.96 -16.97
CA ASP A 375 11.48 -21.26 -17.85
C ASP A 375 12.27 -20.29 -18.74
N ARG A 376 11.56 -19.62 -19.66
CA ARG A 376 12.11 -18.52 -20.45
C ARG A 376 11.25 -17.28 -20.28
N LYS A 377 11.86 -16.13 -20.18
CA LYS A 377 11.12 -14.87 -20.28
C LYS A 377 10.41 -14.84 -21.62
N PHE A 378 9.24 -14.31 -21.65
CA PHE A 378 8.48 -14.15 -22.87
C PHE A 378 7.88 -12.74 -22.98
N SER A 379 7.57 -12.34 -24.17
CA SER A 379 6.81 -11.14 -24.47
C SER A 379 5.74 -11.48 -25.52
N TYR A 380 4.59 -10.90 -25.36
CA TYR A 380 3.54 -11.05 -26.37
C TYR A 380 3.86 -10.21 -27.59
N VAL A 381 3.57 -10.74 -28.77
CA VAL A 381 3.48 -10.00 -30.04
C VAL A 381 2.02 -9.69 -30.25
N TYR A 382 1.72 -8.42 -30.46
CA TYR A 382 0.34 -7.95 -30.58
C TYR A 382 -0.05 -7.68 -32.04
N GLU A 383 -1.37 -7.62 -32.30
CA GLU A 383 -1.89 -7.20 -33.61
C GLU A 383 -1.32 -5.84 -34.03
N PRO A 384 -1.01 -5.64 -35.34
CA PRO A 384 -0.52 -4.35 -35.83
C PRO A 384 -1.48 -3.19 -35.48
N GLY A 385 -0.93 -2.09 -34.97
CA GLY A 385 -1.70 -0.89 -34.60
C GLY A 385 -2.33 -0.92 -33.20
N SER A 386 -2.11 -1.98 -32.42
CA SER A 386 -2.59 -2.08 -31.03
C SER A 386 -1.57 -1.59 -29.98
N GLU A 387 -0.41 -1.13 -30.43
CA GLU A 387 0.64 -0.57 -29.58
C GLU A 387 0.79 0.94 -29.80
N THR A 388 1.25 1.67 -28.81
CA THR A 388 1.39 3.14 -28.84
C THR A 388 2.63 3.63 -28.10
N LEU A 389 3.02 4.88 -28.39
CA LEU A 389 3.95 5.62 -27.54
C LEU A 389 3.24 6.07 -26.26
N LEU A 390 3.97 6.06 -25.14
CA LEU A 390 3.48 6.45 -23.82
C LEU A 390 2.13 5.76 -23.47
N PRO A 391 2.04 4.42 -23.46
CA PRO A 391 0.78 3.71 -23.20
C PRO A 391 0.31 3.94 -21.75
N ARG A 392 -0.83 4.60 -21.59
CA ARG A 392 -1.42 4.87 -20.27
C ARG A 392 -2.56 3.91 -19.96
N ALA A 393 -3.29 3.46 -20.97
CA ALA A 393 -4.36 2.47 -20.86
C ALA A 393 -3.85 1.08 -21.26
N TRP A 394 -3.15 0.40 -20.35
CA TRP A 394 -2.39 -0.82 -20.65
C TRP A 394 -2.88 -2.09 -19.93
N SER A 395 -3.57 -1.98 -18.77
CA SER A 395 -3.93 -3.14 -17.92
C SER A 395 -5.25 -3.77 -18.39
N SER A 396 -5.19 -4.97 -18.95
CA SER A 396 -6.36 -5.74 -19.40
C SER A 396 -7.33 -6.07 -18.26
N ASP A 397 -6.82 -6.25 -17.05
CA ASP A 397 -7.62 -6.59 -15.87
C ASP A 397 -8.54 -5.43 -15.44
N GLN A 398 -8.23 -4.20 -15.88
CA GLN A 398 -9.00 -3.00 -15.57
C GLN A 398 -9.77 -2.43 -16.79
N ALA A 399 -10.07 -3.27 -17.77
CA ALA A 399 -10.72 -2.85 -19.02
C ALA A 399 -12.02 -2.06 -18.79
N GLN A 400 -12.88 -2.49 -17.86
CA GLN A 400 -14.13 -1.80 -17.55
C GLN A 400 -13.90 -0.45 -16.86
N ALA A 401 -12.90 -0.36 -15.98
CA ALA A 401 -12.52 0.89 -15.35
C ALA A 401 -11.98 1.91 -16.37
N TYR A 402 -11.14 1.46 -17.33
CA TYR A 402 -10.72 2.32 -18.45
C TYR A 402 -11.89 2.75 -19.33
N LYS A 403 -12.82 1.82 -19.66
CA LYS A 403 -14.03 2.17 -20.41
C LYS A 403 -14.77 3.32 -19.76
N SER A 404 -15.00 3.24 -18.45
CA SER A 404 -15.68 4.27 -17.68
C SER A 404 -14.88 5.57 -17.62
N ALA A 405 -13.59 5.50 -17.22
CA ALA A 405 -12.73 6.67 -17.02
C ALA A 405 -12.44 7.45 -18.32
N MET A 406 -12.46 6.78 -19.47
CA MET A 406 -12.14 7.37 -20.79
C MET A 406 -13.38 7.56 -21.68
N GLY A 407 -14.58 7.18 -21.22
CA GLY A 407 -15.81 7.28 -22.00
C GLY A 407 -15.80 6.43 -23.29
N LEU A 408 -15.19 5.22 -23.24
CA LEU A 408 -15.01 4.41 -24.44
C LEU A 408 -16.31 3.70 -24.84
N ARG A 409 -16.57 3.65 -26.16
CA ARG A 409 -17.69 2.92 -26.74
C ARG A 409 -17.41 1.43 -26.78
N THR A 410 -18.49 0.65 -26.93
CA THR A 410 -18.42 -0.79 -27.18
C THR A 410 -18.98 -1.13 -28.55
N TYR A 411 -18.53 -2.26 -29.09
CA TYR A 411 -19.06 -2.85 -30.33
C TYR A 411 -19.23 -4.35 -30.14
N LYS A 412 -20.08 -5.00 -30.97
CA LYS A 412 -20.20 -6.45 -30.98
C LYS A 412 -19.27 -7.05 -32.04
N ASP A 413 -18.43 -8.01 -31.63
CA ASP A 413 -17.59 -8.75 -32.57
C ASP A 413 -18.42 -9.72 -33.47
N ALA A 414 -17.76 -10.40 -34.40
CA ALA A 414 -18.41 -11.36 -35.32
C ALA A 414 -19.10 -12.55 -34.59
N GLN A 415 -18.73 -12.79 -33.32
CA GLN A 415 -19.34 -13.82 -32.47
C GLN A 415 -20.42 -13.24 -31.54
N GLY A 416 -20.79 -11.96 -31.72
CA GLY A 416 -21.79 -11.27 -30.90
C GLY A 416 -21.34 -10.85 -29.50
N ARG A 417 -20.06 -10.97 -29.17
CA ARG A 417 -19.49 -10.60 -27.86
C ARG A 417 -19.21 -9.10 -27.82
N GLU A 418 -19.55 -8.46 -26.71
CA GLU A 418 -19.29 -7.04 -26.52
C GLU A 418 -17.78 -6.81 -26.32
N GLN A 419 -17.21 -5.92 -27.12
CA GLN A 419 -15.79 -5.53 -27.09
C GLN A 419 -15.68 -4.02 -26.89
N ILE A 420 -14.65 -3.57 -26.17
CA ILE A 420 -14.36 -2.15 -25.97
C ILE A 420 -13.56 -1.64 -27.17
N VAL A 421 -13.94 -0.47 -27.69
CA VAL A 421 -13.19 0.18 -28.76
C VAL A 421 -11.82 0.61 -28.24
N GLN A 422 -10.76 0.33 -29.04
CA GLN A 422 -9.41 0.73 -28.70
C GLN A 422 -9.30 2.24 -28.53
N PRO A 423 -8.65 2.73 -27.43
CA PRO A 423 -8.45 4.16 -27.24
C PRO A 423 -7.61 4.78 -28.37
N THR A 424 -7.94 5.97 -28.76
CA THR A 424 -7.07 6.80 -29.61
C THR A 424 -5.89 7.33 -28.80
N PHE A 425 -4.80 7.74 -29.48
CA PHE A 425 -3.65 8.39 -28.83
C PHE A 425 -4.06 9.66 -28.07
N GLY A 426 -5.01 10.45 -28.62
CA GLY A 426 -5.55 11.62 -27.92
C GLY A 426 -6.25 11.25 -26.61
N GLN A 427 -7.13 10.25 -26.61
CA GLN A 427 -7.80 9.77 -25.40
C GLN A 427 -6.79 9.21 -24.38
N ASN A 428 -5.76 8.51 -24.83
CA ASN A 428 -4.68 8.01 -23.98
C ASN A 428 -3.91 9.16 -23.29
N LEU A 429 -3.62 10.25 -24.00
CA LEU A 429 -3.02 11.44 -23.38
C LEU A 429 -4.01 12.18 -22.46
N THR A 430 -5.28 12.28 -22.85
CA THR A 430 -6.32 12.87 -21.99
C THR A 430 -6.41 12.13 -20.65
N PHE A 431 -6.38 10.80 -20.67
CA PHE A 431 -6.34 10.00 -19.46
C PHE A 431 -5.09 10.31 -18.61
N MET A 432 -3.91 10.47 -19.22
CA MET A 432 -2.71 10.87 -18.49
C MET A 432 -2.88 12.21 -17.77
N PHE A 433 -3.41 13.23 -18.46
CA PHE A 433 -3.54 14.56 -17.88
C PHE A 433 -4.69 14.66 -16.87
N GLN A 434 -5.86 14.12 -17.18
CA GLN A 434 -7.04 14.24 -16.32
C GLN A 434 -6.98 13.26 -15.13
N HIS A 435 -6.70 11.99 -15.40
CA HIS A 435 -6.70 10.99 -14.33
C HIS A 435 -5.34 10.91 -13.63
N GLN A 436 -4.26 10.60 -14.35
CA GLN A 436 -2.99 10.34 -13.68
C GLN A 436 -2.38 11.60 -13.07
N ILE A 437 -2.34 12.72 -13.79
CA ILE A 437 -1.81 13.99 -13.26
C ILE A 437 -2.89 14.72 -12.43
N GLY A 438 -4.11 14.82 -12.92
CA GLY A 438 -5.20 15.54 -12.23
C GLY A 438 -5.64 14.83 -10.94
N THR A 439 -6.16 13.61 -11.07
CA THR A 439 -6.72 12.86 -9.93
C THR A 439 -5.64 12.24 -9.05
N MET A 440 -4.63 11.57 -9.64
CA MET A 440 -3.65 10.80 -8.88
C MET A 440 -2.43 11.62 -8.41
N TYR A 441 -2.37 12.93 -8.71
CA TYR A 441 -1.30 13.79 -8.19
C TYR A 441 -1.80 15.16 -7.74
N MET A 442 -2.45 15.96 -8.64
CA MET A 442 -2.86 17.32 -8.26
C MET A 442 -3.91 17.31 -7.17
N ARG A 443 -4.83 16.35 -7.14
CA ARG A 443 -5.79 16.17 -6.05
C ARG A 443 -5.07 15.96 -4.72
N TYR A 444 -4.09 15.06 -4.65
CA TYR A 444 -3.27 14.83 -3.46
C TYR A 444 -2.43 16.04 -3.05
N PHE A 445 -1.86 16.73 -4.04
CA PHE A 445 -1.14 17.97 -3.79
C PHE A 445 -2.05 19.02 -3.13
N MET A 446 -3.28 19.15 -3.61
CA MET A 446 -4.26 20.09 -3.05
C MET A 446 -4.75 19.66 -1.68
N TRP A 447 -4.86 18.35 -1.36
CA TRP A 447 -5.14 17.89 -0.01
C TRP A 447 -4.16 18.48 1.01
N ASN A 448 -2.87 18.48 0.68
CA ASN A 448 -1.83 18.97 1.57
C ASN A 448 -1.83 20.50 1.77
N PHE A 449 -2.36 21.29 0.81
CA PHE A 449 -2.19 22.75 0.84
C PHE A 449 -3.47 23.57 0.67
N ALA A 450 -4.57 22.95 0.23
CA ALA A 450 -5.88 23.60 0.15
C ALA A 450 -6.85 23.03 1.18
N GLY A 451 -6.81 21.72 1.36
CA GLY A 451 -7.64 20.97 2.28
C GLY A 451 -8.29 19.75 1.63
N ARG A 452 -8.73 18.80 2.44
CA ARG A 452 -9.32 17.53 2.04
C ARG A 452 -10.81 17.50 2.38
N GLU A 453 -11.64 16.94 1.51
CA GLU A 453 -13.09 16.88 1.70
C GLU A 453 -13.51 15.86 2.74
N SER A 454 -12.89 14.70 2.76
CA SER A 454 -13.12 13.63 3.72
C SER A 454 -11.99 12.60 3.67
N ASP A 455 -11.99 11.62 4.56
CA ASP A 455 -11.07 10.48 4.54
C ASP A 455 -11.52 9.31 3.64
N GLU A 456 -12.68 9.44 2.98
CA GLU A 456 -13.16 8.42 2.04
C GLU A 456 -12.31 8.36 0.77
N GLN A 457 -12.13 7.14 0.22
CA GLN A 457 -11.36 6.95 -1.01
C GLN A 457 -12.01 7.68 -2.19
N GLY A 458 -11.23 8.44 -2.92
CA GLY A 458 -11.72 9.26 -4.02
C GLY A 458 -12.15 10.67 -3.62
N ALA A 459 -12.11 11.04 -2.34
CA ALA A 459 -12.48 12.37 -1.86
C ALA A 459 -11.77 13.48 -2.62
N ASN A 460 -12.48 14.58 -2.86
CA ASN A 460 -11.94 15.76 -3.53
C ASN A 460 -11.11 16.63 -2.56
N TRP A 461 -10.52 17.68 -3.11
CA TRP A 461 -9.91 18.74 -2.32
C TRP A 461 -10.90 19.89 -2.15
N LEU A 462 -10.73 20.66 -1.06
CA LEU A 462 -11.62 21.78 -0.75
C LEU A 462 -11.19 23.05 -1.49
N SER A 463 -12.14 23.65 -2.20
CA SER A 463 -11.98 24.94 -2.87
C SER A 463 -12.92 25.98 -2.25
N PRO A 464 -12.43 27.19 -1.97
CA PRO A 464 -13.31 28.29 -1.54
C PRO A 464 -14.19 28.81 -2.69
N ILE A 465 -13.88 28.43 -3.93
CA ILE A 465 -14.61 28.81 -5.13
C ILE A 465 -15.51 27.66 -5.54
N GLY A 466 -16.83 27.84 -5.49
CA GLY A 466 -17.80 26.81 -5.88
C GLY A 466 -18.07 25.74 -4.81
N ALA A 467 -17.75 26.02 -3.55
CA ALA A 467 -18.12 25.12 -2.46
C ALA A 467 -19.65 24.88 -2.46
N ALA A 468 -20.04 23.59 -2.37
CA ALA A 468 -21.45 23.22 -2.25
C ALA A 468 -22.05 23.93 -1.03
N LYS A 469 -23.24 24.52 -1.20
CA LYS A 469 -23.90 25.27 -0.11
C LYS A 469 -24.46 24.34 0.96
N ASP A 470 -24.84 23.12 0.56
CA ASP A 470 -25.47 22.13 1.43
C ASP A 470 -24.62 20.85 1.47
N VAL A 471 -23.63 20.84 2.36
CA VAL A 471 -22.79 19.66 2.58
C VAL A 471 -23.51 18.71 3.54
N PRO A 472 -23.64 17.41 3.23
CA PRO A 472 -24.23 16.43 4.14
C PRO A 472 -23.62 16.45 5.52
N ALA A 473 -24.45 16.25 6.55
CA ALA A 473 -23.97 16.24 7.93
C ALA A 473 -22.85 15.21 8.15
N ALA A 474 -22.91 14.05 7.50
CA ALA A 474 -21.87 13.01 7.56
C ALA A 474 -20.51 13.49 7.02
N LEU A 475 -20.50 14.29 5.93
CA LEU A 475 -19.27 14.88 5.41
C LEU A 475 -18.83 16.09 6.24
N ALA A 476 -19.76 16.92 6.70
CA ALA A 476 -19.43 18.10 7.49
C ALA A 476 -18.77 17.76 8.84
N THR A 477 -19.10 16.59 9.41
CA THR A 477 -18.53 16.09 10.68
C THR A 477 -17.43 15.06 10.50
N ASN A 478 -17.06 14.75 9.27
CA ASN A 478 -15.95 13.81 9.00
C ASN A 478 -14.63 14.42 9.48
N LYS A 479 -13.89 13.70 10.35
CA LYS A 479 -12.61 14.19 10.91
C LYS A 479 -11.55 14.44 9.83
N GLY A 480 -11.57 13.69 8.72
CA GLY A 480 -10.67 13.93 7.59
C GLY A 480 -11.08 15.11 6.69
N ARG A 481 -12.11 15.90 7.08
CA ARG A 481 -12.51 17.12 6.39
C ARG A 481 -11.70 18.30 6.91
N ASN A 482 -10.54 18.55 6.33
CA ASN A 482 -9.61 19.58 6.73
C ASN A 482 -9.66 20.77 5.78
N ASN A 483 -10.00 21.96 6.24
CA ASN A 483 -10.09 23.15 5.40
C ASN A 483 -8.94 24.13 5.71
N PHE A 484 -7.95 24.16 4.84
CA PHE A 484 -6.82 25.09 4.98
C PHE A 484 -7.05 26.43 4.27
N PHE A 485 -8.27 26.67 3.75
CA PHE A 485 -8.66 27.91 3.07
C PHE A 485 -7.70 28.32 1.94
N MET A 486 -6.99 27.38 1.35
CA MET A 486 -5.91 27.59 0.36
C MET A 486 -4.77 28.50 0.86
N ILE A 487 -4.67 28.82 2.14
CA ILE A 487 -3.63 29.72 2.67
C ILE A 487 -2.22 29.14 2.43
N PRO A 488 -1.90 27.88 2.74
CA PRO A 488 -0.59 27.31 2.42
C PRO A 488 -0.31 27.31 0.92
N PHE A 489 -1.32 27.03 0.10
CA PHE A 489 -1.19 27.03 -1.36
C PHE A 489 -0.86 28.43 -1.90
N VAL A 490 -1.58 29.45 -1.49
CA VAL A 490 -1.34 30.84 -1.94
C VAL A 490 0.03 31.33 -1.47
N LEU A 491 0.43 31.02 -0.23
CA LEU A 491 1.78 31.36 0.24
C LEU A 491 2.86 30.69 -0.60
N GLY A 492 2.69 29.40 -0.92
CA GLY A 492 3.61 28.70 -1.79
C GLY A 492 3.75 29.37 -3.18
N LEU A 493 2.63 29.78 -3.79
CA LEU A 493 2.64 30.51 -5.06
C LEU A 493 3.37 31.87 -4.94
N ILE A 494 3.16 32.61 -3.85
CA ILE A 494 3.88 33.87 -3.59
C ILE A 494 5.39 33.63 -3.52
N GLY A 495 5.82 32.63 -2.75
CA GLY A 495 7.24 32.30 -2.62
C GLY A 495 7.84 31.76 -3.91
N MET A 496 7.10 30.95 -4.65
CA MET A 496 7.47 30.43 -5.96
C MET A 496 7.73 31.56 -6.96
N PHE A 497 6.80 32.49 -7.06
CA PHE A 497 6.94 33.64 -7.96
C PHE A 497 8.04 34.59 -7.50
N TYR A 498 8.15 34.85 -6.21
CA TYR A 498 9.22 35.66 -5.63
C TYR A 498 10.61 35.08 -5.95
N GLN A 499 10.82 33.78 -5.74
CA GLN A 499 12.07 33.10 -6.07
C GLN A 499 12.36 33.12 -7.57
N PHE A 500 11.34 32.90 -8.40
CA PHE A 500 11.47 32.94 -9.87
C PHE A 500 12.02 34.27 -10.35
N VAL A 501 11.52 35.39 -9.83
CA VAL A 501 11.95 36.74 -10.21
C VAL A 501 13.33 37.10 -9.65
N LYS A 502 13.61 36.72 -8.41
CA LYS A 502 14.85 37.14 -7.71
C LYS A 502 16.04 36.21 -7.94
N ASP A 503 15.79 34.89 -8.06
CA ASP A 503 16.84 33.87 -8.13
C ASP A 503 16.44 32.69 -9.02
N THR A 504 16.35 32.94 -10.31
CA THR A 504 15.91 31.93 -11.34
C THR A 504 16.75 30.65 -11.29
N LYS A 505 18.04 30.75 -10.92
CA LYS A 505 18.89 29.54 -10.82
C LYS A 505 18.46 28.59 -9.71
N ASN A 506 18.31 29.11 -8.50
CA ASN A 506 17.86 28.25 -7.40
C ASN A 506 16.36 27.94 -7.49
N PHE A 507 15.56 28.81 -8.13
CA PHE A 507 14.20 28.47 -8.51
C PHE A 507 14.16 27.20 -9.39
N SER A 508 15.03 27.10 -10.42
CA SER A 508 15.07 25.92 -11.29
C SER A 508 15.43 24.64 -10.51
N VAL A 509 16.21 24.74 -9.46
CA VAL A 509 16.53 23.59 -8.58
C VAL A 509 15.29 23.11 -7.80
N VAL A 510 14.59 24.05 -7.14
CA VAL A 510 13.38 23.70 -6.37
C VAL A 510 12.27 23.22 -7.29
N ALA A 511 12.09 23.88 -8.46
CA ALA A 511 11.10 23.45 -9.45
C ALA A 511 11.41 22.05 -10.02
N LEU A 512 12.68 21.74 -10.24
CA LEU A 512 13.08 20.42 -10.69
C LEU A 512 12.86 19.36 -9.59
N LEU A 513 13.13 19.64 -8.32
CA LEU A 513 12.78 18.77 -7.19
C LEU A 513 11.27 18.51 -7.17
N PHE A 514 10.47 19.57 -7.28
CA PHE A 514 9.01 19.48 -7.28
C PHE A 514 8.50 18.57 -8.42
N VAL A 515 9.00 18.80 -9.64
CA VAL A 515 8.57 18.03 -10.82
C VAL A 515 9.06 16.58 -10.76
N MET A 516 10.32 16.37 -10.39
CA MET A 516 10.91 15.03 -10.36
C MET A 516 10.30 14.14 -9.27
N LEU A 517 10.07 14.69 -8.06
CA LEU A 517 9.45 13.97 -6.94
C LEU A 517 7.91 13.97 -6.99
N GLY A 518 7.31 14.57 -8.02
CA GLY A 518 5.88 14.61 -8.28
C GLY A 518 5.53 14.03 -9.63
N VAL A 519 5.34 14.89 -10.62
CA VAL A 519 4.84 14.52 -11.97
C VAL A 519 5.69 13.43 -12.66
N ALA A 520 7.01 13.45 -12.49
CA ALA A 520 7.86 12.42 -13.08
C ALA A 520 7.58 11.03 -12.46
N ILE A 521 7.28 10.98 -11.17
CA ILE A 521 6.87 9.73 -10.49
C ILE A 521 5.51 9.26 -11.02
N VAL A 522 4.54 10.15 -11.24
CA VAL A 522 3.25 9.80 -11.86
C VAL A 522 3.44 9.11 -13.20
N VAL A 523 4.26 9.72 -14.06
CA VAL A 523 4.57 9.18 -15.39
C VAL A 523 5.24 7.81 -15.28
N TYR A 524 6.17 7.64 -14.34
CA TYR A 524 6.89 6.39 -14.11
C TYR A 524 5.99 5.28 -13.56
N LEU A 525 5.14 5.58 -12.59
CA LEU A 525 4.23 4.60 -11.99
C LEU A 525 3.19 4.09 -12.96
N ASN A 526 2.76 4.92 -13.90
CA ASN A 526 1.75 4.57 -14.89
C ASN A 526 0.53 3.86 -14.27
N SER A 527 -0.03 4.44 -13.21
CA SER A 527 -1.13 3.86 -12.45
C SER A 527 -2.38 3.66 -13.30
N PRO A 528 -3.06 2.51 -13.17
CA PRO A 528 -4.34 2.25 -13.82
C PRO A 528 -5.47 3.07 -13.15
N PRO A 529 -6.72 3.01 -13.67
CA PRO A 529 -7.83 3.83 -13.16
C PRO A 529 -8.20 3.57 -11.70
N THR A 530 -8.04 2.33 -11.22
CA THR A 530 -8.38 1.95 -9.85
C THR A 530 -7.14 1.44 -9.12
N GLU A 531 -6.93 1.94 -7.93
CA GLU A 531 -5.90 1.50 -6.99
C GLU A 531 -6.57 1.02 -5.70
N PRO A 532 -5.97 0.09 -4.96
CA PRO A 532 -6.60 -0.47 -3.75
C PRO A 532 -6.67 0.53 -2.59
N ARG A 533 -5.79 1.55 -2.58
CA ARG A 533 -5.77 2.67 -1.62
C ARG A 533 -5.28 3.94 -2.29
N GLU A 534 -5.43 5.07 -1.61
CA GLU A 534 -4.83 6.34 -2.01
C GLU A 534 -3.30 6.27 -1.99
N ARG A 535 -2.66 6.95 -2.92
CA ARG A 535 -1.20 6.89 -3.16
C ARG A 535 -0.48 8.22 -2.91
N ASP A 536 -1.06 9.10 -2.13
CA ASP A 536 -0.57 10.45 -1.84
C ASP A 536 0.83 10.48 -1.20
N TYR A 537 1.14 9.51 -0.35
CA TYR A 537 2.42 9.36 0.35
C TYR A 537 3.64 9.20 -0.59
N ILE A 538 3.44 8.68 -1.80
CA ILE A 538 4.51 8.51 -2.80
C ILE A 538 5.06 9.86 -3.24
N TYR A 539 4.26 10.91 -3.20
CA TYR A 539 4.59 12.26 -3.66
C TYR A 539 5.05 13.20 -2.53
N ALA A 540 5.29 12.70 -1.32
CA ALA A 540 5.73 13.49 -0.17
C ALA A 540 6.97 14.35 -0.47
N GLY A 541 7.89 13.86 -1.33
CA GLY A 541 9.05 14.64 -1.78
C GLY A 541 8.69 15.88 -2.62
N SER A 542 7.61 15.86 -3.37
CA SER A 542 7.10 17.03 -4.10
C SER A 542 6.51 18.08 -3.13
N TYR A 543 5.79 17.62 -2.12
CA TYR A 543 5.25 18.49 -1.05
C TYR A 543 6.38 19.11 -0.22
N TYR A 544 7.45 18.34 0.05
CA TYR A 544 8.69 18.83 0.63
C TYR A 544 9.29 19.98 -0.21
N ALA A 545 9.35 19.84 -1.53
CA ALA A 545 9.83 20.89 -2.42
C ALA A 545 8.93 22.14 -2.40
N TYR A 546 7.61 21.96 -2.31
CA TYR A 546 6.67 23.09 -2.22
C TYR A 546 6.80 23.86 -0.91
N ALA A 547 7.13 23.19 0.18
CA ALA A 547 7.35 23.81 1.48
C ALA A 547 8.50 24.84 1.47
N PHE A 548 9.49 24.69 0.57
CA PHE A 548 10.49 25.75 0.35
C PHE A 548 9.84 27.07 -0.04
N TRP A 549 8.91 27.02 -1.00
CA TRP A 549 8.24 28.22 -1.48
C TRP A 549 7.31 28.83 -0.42
N ILE A 550 6.62 27.99 0.38
CA ILE A 550 5.83 28.50 1.51
C ILE A 550 6.73 29.28 2.47
N GLY A 551 7.90 28.76 2.80
CA GLY A 551 8.87 29.48 3.62
C GLY A 551 9.41 30.75 2.96
N LEU A 552 9.78 30.70 1.68
CA LEU A 552 10.30 31.85 0.95
C LEU A 552 9.27 32.98 0.75
N ALA A 553 7.97 32.68 0.84
CA ALA A 553 6.91 33.68 0.84
C ALA A 553 7.11 34.74 1.94
N VAL A 554 7.62 34.33 3.10
CA VAL A 554 7.90 35.25 4.22
C VAL A 554 8.90 36.34 3.81
N ILE A 555 9.90 36.01 2.98
CA ILE A 555 10.89 36.96 2.47
C ILE A 555 10.21 37.93 1.48
N GLY A 556 9.35 37.42 0.59
CA GLY A 556 8.57 38.24 -0.33
C GLY A 556 7.64 39.22 0.41
N LEU A 557 6.94 38.74 1.43
CA LEU A 557 6.07 39.55 2.30
C LEU A 557 6.88 40.59 3.09
N TYR A 558 8.07 40.20 3.57
CA TYR A 558 8.97 41.14 4.25
C TYR A 558 9.38 42.32 3.36
N GLU A 559 9.74 42.06 2.09
CA GLU A 559 10.06 43.13 1.14
C GLU A 559 8.82 44.03 0.88
N LEU A 560 7.66 43.43 0.71
CA LEU A 560 6.40 44.15 0.51
C LEU A 560 6.06 45.04 1.72
N PHE A 561 6.14 44.48 2.94
CA PHE A 561 5.88 45.25 4.16
C PHE A 561 6.93 46.32 4.43
N GLY A 562 8.18 46.11 4.00
CA GLY A 562 9.26 47.07 4.10
C GLY A 562 9.00 48.39 3.32
N MET A 563 8.08 48.36 2.34
CA MET A 563 7.63 49.56 1.63
C MET A 563 6.78 50.48 2.53
N ILE A 564 6.08 49.90 3.53
CA ILE A 564 5.14 50.59 4.41
C ILE A 564 5.75 50.73 5.84
N ILE A 565 6.33 49.66 6.37
CA ILE A 565 6.87 49.56 7.72
C ILE A 565 8.36 49.85 7.69
N LYS A 566 8.76 51.05 8.13
CA LYS A 566 10.18 51.49 8.13
C LYS A 566 11.07 50.65 9.05
N ASN A 567 10.52 50.10 10.13
CA ASN A 567 11.27 49.25 11.05
C ASN A 567 11.36 47.81 10.48
N GLY A 568 12.51 47.44 9.94
CA GLY A 568 12.72 46.13 9.32
C GLY A 568 12.47 44.92 10.25
N ARG A 569 12.70 45.04 11.56
CA ARG A 569 12.39 43.98 12.51
C ARG A 569 10.87 43.76 12.63
N VAL A 570 10.11 44.87 12.71
CA VAL A 570 8.65 44.81 12.77
C VAL A 570 8.08 44.21 11.47
N ALA A 571 8.61 44.64 10.31
CA ALA A 571 8.22 44.07 9.03
C ALA A 571 8.53 42.59 8.95
N ALA A 572 9.69 42.13 9.43
CA ALA A 572 10.04 40.69 9.44
C ALA A 572 9.13 39.87 10.38
N ILE A 573 8.81 40.37 11.55
CA ILE A 573 7.89 39.73 12.49
C ILE A 573 6.48 39.66 11.88
N ALA A 574 5.99 40.77 11.30
CA ALA A 574 4.67 40.80 10.65
C ALA A 574 4.56 39.78 9.50
N ALA A 575 5.57 39.71 8.63
CA ALA A 575 5.63 38.73 7.54
C ALA A 575 5.65 37.28 8.08
N SER A 576 6.42 37.04 9.16
CA SER A 576 6.49 35.72 9.78
C SER A 576 5.17 35.32 10.44
N LEU A 577 4.47 36.23 11.11
CA LEU A 577 3.16 35.95 11.73
C LEU A 577 2.11 35.63 10.68
N ILE A 578 2.09 36.34 9.54
CA ILE A 578 1.18 35.99 8.44
C ILE A 578 1.56 34.62 7.85
N GLY A 579 2.85 34.35 7.64
CA GLY A 579 3.30 33.04 7.19
C GLY A 579 2.89 31.90 8.12
N LEU A 580 2.97 32.12 9.46
CA LEU A 580 2.62 31.14 10.48
C LEU A 580 1.13 30.80 10.52
N THR A 581 0.25 31.60 9.90
CA THR A 581 -1.18 31.22 9.79
C THR A 581 -1.37 29.91 9.04
N ALA A 582 -0.53 29.61 8.04
CA ALA A 582 -0.61 28.35 7.28
C ALA A 582 -0.35 27.13 8.20
N PRO A 583 0.83 26.95 8.83
CA PRO A 583 1.04 25.79 9.68
C PRO A 583 0.11 25.76 10.91
N ALA A 584 -0.36 26.91 11.40
CA ALA A 584 -1.30 26.95 12.52
C ALA A 584 -2.67 26.38 12.15
N ILE A 585 -3.21 26.73 10.97
CA ILE A 585 -4.48 26.18 10.48
C ILE A 585 -4.29 24.68 10.16
N MET A 586 -3.22 24.30 9.49
CA MET A 586 -2.93 22.89 9.18
C MET A 586 -2.83 22.04 10.45
N ALA A 587 -2.19 22.56 11.50
CA ALA A 587 -2.12 21.85 12.77
C ALA A 587 -3.48 21.75 13.48
N ALA A 588 -4.30 22.81 13.42
CA ALA A 588 -5.59 22.84 14.10
C ALA A 588 -6.63 21.95 13.43
N GLU A 589 -6.68 21.98 12.10
CA GLU A 589 -7.63 21.17 11.31
C GLU A 589 -7.20 19.70 11.22
N GLY A 590 -5.90 19.41 11.10
CA GLY A 590 -5.39 18.06 10.86
C GLY A 590 -5.07 17.26 12.13
N TRP A 591 -5.27 17.81 13.34
CA TRP A 591 -4.89 17.08 14.55
C TRP A 591 -5.75 15.85 14.81
N ASP A 592 -7.04 15.97 14.65
CA ASP A 592 -8.01 14.94 15.04
C ASP A 592 -8.09 13.74 14.09
N ASP A 593 -7.63 13.88 12.84
CA ASP A 593 -7.51 12.77 11.88
C ASP A 593 -6.09 12.21 11.75
N HIS A 594 -5.09 12.89 12.33
CA HIS A 594 -3.71 12.40 12.39
C HIS A 594 -3.32 11.84 13.77
N ASP A 595 -4.15 12.03 14.81
CA ASP A 595 -3.92 11.41 16.11
C ASP A 595 -4.33 9.92 16.05
N ARG A 596 -3.33 9.06 16.02
CA ARG A 596 -3.47 7.61 15.99
C ARG A 596 -3.22 6.94 17.33
N SER A 597 -3.14 7.72 18.40
CA SER A 597 -3.02 7.19 19.74
C SER A 597 -4.25 6.35 20.11
N ASN A 598 -4.04 5.31 20.90
CA ASN A 598 -5.09 4.38 21.36
C ASN A 598 -5.84 3.60 20.25
N ARG A 599 -5.30 3.52 19.05
CA ARG A 599 -5.90 2.77 17.95
C ARG A 599 -5.38 1.33 17.91
N TYR A 600 -6.13 0.39 18.51
CA TYR A 600 -5.69 -1.01 18.70
C TYR A 600 -6.32 -2.01 17.74
N PHE A 601 -7.30 -1.60 16.93
CA PHE A 601 -8.18 -2.53 16.24
C PHE A 601 -7.46 -3.46 15.24
N SER A 602 -6.42 -3.03 14.57
CA SER A 602 -5.66 -3.89 13.65
C SER A 602 -5.11 -5.13 14.39
N VAL A 603 -4.49 -4.92 15.55
CA VAL A 603 -3.94 -6.01 16.38
C VAL A 603 -5.05 -6.80 17.06
N ASP A 604 -6.10 -6.14 17.56
CA ASP A 604 -7.26 -6.81 18.15
C ASP A 604 -7.95 -7.71 17.14
N SER A 605 -8.16 -7.23 15.92
CA SER A 605 -8.72 -8.03 14.82
C SER A 605 -7.86 -9.26 14.51
N ALA A 606 -6.54 -9.11 14.47
CA ALA A 606 -5.62 -10.23 14.29
C ALA A 606 -5.77 -11.29 15.39
N HIS A 607 -5.82 -10.87 16.65
CA HIS A 607 -6.08 -11.78 17.78
C HIS A 607 -7.45 -12.45 17.65
N ASN A 608 -8.48 -11.71 17.23
CA ASN A 608 -9.83 -12.24 17.07
C ASN A 608 -9.90 -13.32 15.99
N TYR A 609 -9.25 -13.11 14.84
CA TYR A 609 -9.15 -14.12 13.79
C TYR A 609 -8.40 -15.38 14.26
N LEU A 610 -7.24 -15.22 14.87
CA LEU A 610 -6.44 -16.34 15.35
C LEU A 610 -7.18 -17.12 16.46
N ASN A 611 -7.88 -16.42 17.35
CA ASN A 611 -8.63 -17.05 18.45
C ASN A 611 -9.99 -17.64 18.00
N SER A 612 -10.50 -17.31 16.82
CA SER A 612 -11.63 -18.00 16.20
C SER A 612 -11.31 -19.46 15.88
N CYS A 613 -10.04 -19.76 15.61
CA CYS A 613 -9.61 -21.02 15.04
C CYS A 613 -9.23 -22.06 16.09
N GLY A 614 -9.44 -23.33 15.76
CA GLY A 614 -9.04 -24.47 16.60
C GLY A 614 -7.50 -24.64 16.66
N PRO A 615 -6.99 -25.54 17.53
CA PRO A 615 -5.57 -25.85 17.62
C PRO A 615 -5.01 -26.37 16.28
N GLN A 616 -3.74 -26.05 15.98
CA GLN A 616 -3.04 -26.49 14.78
C GLN A 616 -3.72 -26.09 13.46
N ALA A 617 -4.66 -25.14 13.49
CA ALA A 617 -5.42 -24.74 12.31
C ALA A 617 -4.54 -24.11 11.23
N VAL A 618 -5.05 -24.20 9.99
CA VAL A 618 -4.58 -23.41 8.86
C VAL A 618 -5.69 -22.43 8.52
N ILE A 619 -5.38 -21.12 8.54
CA ILE A 619 -6.31 -20.06 8.12
C ILE A 619 -5.82 -19.44 6.82
N TYR A 620 -6.67 -19.47 5.79
CA TYR A 620 -6.45 -18.77 4.53
C TYR A 620 -7.02 -17.36 4.60
N THR A 621 -6.23 -16.39 4.14
CA THR A 621 -6.57 -14.96 4.12
C THR A 621 -6.44 -14.40 2.71
N GLY A 622 -7.21 -13.36 2.38
CA GLY A 622 -7.32 -12.87 1.00
C GLY A 622 -6.14 -12.03 0.53
N GLY A 623 -5.66 -11.12 1.36
CA GLY A 623 -4.64 -10.13 1.00
C GLY A 623 -3.82 -9.63 2.19
N ASP A 624 -3.07 -8.57 1.96
CA ASP A 624 -2.07 -8.03 2.89
C ASP A 624 -2.70 -7.58 4.21
N ASN A 625 -3.77 -6.79 4.16
CA ASN A 625 -4.47 -6.30 5.34
C ASN A 625 -5.14 -7.41 6.18
N ASP A 626 -5.51 -8.51 5.56
CA ASP A 626 -6.03 -9.68 6.26
C ASP A 626 -4.91 -10.49 6.94
N THR A 627 -3.67 -10.40 6.42
CA THR A 627 -2.57 -11.31 6.76
C THR A 627 -1.49 -10.65 7.61
N PHE A 628 -1.04 -9.44 7.28
CA PHE A 628 0.10 -8.82 7.95
C PHE A 628 -0.15 -8.54 9.44
N PRO A 629 -1.36 -8.15 9.88
CA PRO A 629 -1.67 -8.10 11.29
C PRO A 629 -1.58 -9.48 12.00
N LEU A 630 -1.96 -10.58 11.30
CA LEU A 630 -1.83 -11.92 11.84
C LEU A 630 -0.35 -12.32 12.00
N TRP A 631 0.46 -12.02 11.00
CA TRP A 631 1.91 -12.23 11.07
C TRP A 631 2.54 -11.41 12.19
N TYR A 632 2.12 -10.14 12.37
CA TYR A 632 2.56 -9.36 13.52
C TYR A 632 2.19 -10.03 14.86
N ALA A 633 0.95 -10.45 15.02
CA ALA A 633 0.50 -11.10 16.24
C ALA A 633 1.26 -12.41 16.53
N GLN A 634 1.58 -13.21 15.50
CA GLN A 634 2.35 -14.45 15.63
C GLN A 634 3.85 -14.18 15.84
N GLU A 635 4.47 -13.34 15.01
CA GLU A 635 5.91 -13.14 14.99
C GLU A 635 6.41 -12.23 16.11
N VAL A 636 5.63 -11.24 16.52
CA VAL A 636 6.03 -10.26 17.53
C VAL A 636 5.46 -10.63 18.90
N GLU A 637 4.15 -10.84 18.99
CA GLU A 637 3.47 -11.09 20.26
C GLU A 637 3.43 -12.58 20.64
N GLY A 638 3.81 -13.49 19.73
CA GLY A 638 3.83 -14.94 19.98
C GLY A 638 2.43 -15.55 20.14
N ASN A 639 1.38 -14.90 19.57
CA ASN A 639 0.01 -15.37 19.69
C ASN A 639 -0.27 -16.47 18.68
N ARG A 640 -0.77 -17.64 19.14
CA ARG A 640 -1.20 -18.76 18.33
C ARG A 640 -0.15 -19.22 17.28
N THR A 641 1.09 -19.38 17.70
CA THR A 641 2.20 -19.90 16.89
C THR A 641 2.03 -21.40 16.53
N ASP A 642 1.02 -22.04 17.09
CA ASP A 642 0.54 -23.38 16.72
C ASP A 642 -0.20 -23.41 15.39
N MET A 643 -0.60 -22.25 14.85
CA MET A 643 -1.38 -22.12 13.62
C MET A 643 -0.53 -21.67 12.44
N ARG A 644 -1.09 -21.83 11.23
CA ARG A 644 -0.51 -21.27 10.00
C ARG A 644 -1.47 -20.28 9.37
N ALA A 645 -1.07 -19.00 9.29
CA ALA A 645 -1.74 -18.01 8.47
C ALA A 645 -1.16 -18.05 7.04
N VAL A 646 -2.01 -18.26 6.03
CA VAL A 646 -1.64 -18.44 4.63
C VAL A 646 -2.35 -17.41 3.77
N VAL A 647 -1.58 -16.54 3.12
CA VAL A 647 -2.15 -15.52 2.21
C VAL A 647 -2.32 -16.08 0.80
N LEU A 648 -3.53 -15.97 0.25
CA LEU A 648 -3.87 -16.53 -1.06
C LEU A 648 -3.15 -15.84 -2.23
N SER A 649 -2.85 -14.54 -2.11
CA SER A 649 -2.11 -13.80 -3.14
C SER A 649 -0.73 -14.40 -3.42
N TYR A 650 -0.03 -14.91 -2.40
CA TYR A 650 1.26 -15.58 -2.56
C TYR A 650 1.14 -17.09 -2.83
N TYR A 651 -0.01 -17.69 -2.54
CA TYR A 651 -0.20 -19.14 -2.66
C TYR A 651 -0.25 -19.64 -4.12
N ASN A 652 -0.23 -18.72 -5.09
CA ASN A 652 0.02 -19.02 -6.51
C ASN A 652 1.52 -19.16 -6.86
N THR A 653 2.43 -19.00 -5.86
CA THR A 653 3.88 -19.10 -6.06
C THR A 653 4.46 -20.36 -5.44
N ASP A 654 5.47 -20.94 -6.07
CA ASP A 654 6.14 -22.15 -5.62
C ASP A 654 6.89 -21.98 -4.29
N TRP A 655 7.59 -20.84 -4.13
CA TRP A 655 8.37 -20.54 -2.93
C TRP A 655 7.50 -20.45 -1.67
N TYR A 656 6.25 -19.96 -1.82
CA TYR A 656 5.35 -19.82 -0.67
C TYR A 656 4.70 -21.16 -0.28
N ILE A 657 4.29 -21.97 -1.28
CA ILE A 657 3.83 -23.33 -1.02
C ILE A 657 4.94 -24.16 -0.35
N GLU A 658 6.20 -24.05 -0.84
CA GLU A 658 7.34 -24.72 -0.19
C GLU A 658 7.53 -24.28 1.28
N GLN A 659 7.28 -23.02 1.62
CA GLN A 659 7.32 -22.56 3.01
C GLN A 659 6.25 -23.25 3.87
N THR A 660 5.05 -23.49 3.34
CA THR A 660 3.99 -24.16 4.07
C THR A 660 4.25 -25.64 4.30
N MET A 661 5.13 -26.28 3.51
CA MET A 661 5.59 -27.66 3.66
C MET A 661 6.59 -27.84 4.81
N ARG A 662 6.95 -26.77 5.51
CA ARG A 662 7.93 -26.79 6.61
C ARG A 662 7.25 -26.50 7.94
N LYS A 663 7.78 -27.06 9.03
CA LYS A 663 7.35 -26.73 10.39
C LYS A 663 7.63 -25.26 10.70
N ALA A 664 6.71 -24.60 11.41
CA ALA A 664 6.83 -23.24 11.85
C ALA A 664 6.42 -23.14 13.33
N TYR A 665 7.37 -22.89 14.22
CA TYR A 665 7.14 -22.97 15.67
C TYR A 665 6.49 -24.30 16.06
N GLU A 666 5.31 -24.25 16.69
CA GLU A 666 4.52 -25.42 17.06
C GLU A 666 3.58 -25.89 15.93
N SER A 667 3.45 -25.11 14.84
CA SER A 667 2.62 -25.48 13.70
C SER A 667 3.31 -26.53 12.83
N GLU A 668 2.72 -27.69 12.72
CA GLU A 668 3.22 -28.76 11.85
C GLU A 668 3.17 -28.36 10.36
N PRO A 669 3.93 -29.02 9.47
CA PRO A 669 3.85 -28.82 8.03
C PRO A 669 2.41 -29.03 7.52
N ILE A 670 2.01 -28.24 6.50
CA ILE A 670 0.78 -28.55 5.78
C ILE A 670 1.02 -29.78 4.93
N PRO A 671 0.22 -30.86 5.08
CA PRO A 671 0.42 -32.08 4.33
C PRO A 671 -0.08 -31.93 2.88
N TYR A 672 0.74 -32.37 1.92
CA TYR A 672 0.39 -32.42 0.50
C TYR A 672 0.77 -33.79 -0.08
N THR A 673 -0.02 -34.27 -1.04
CA THR A 673 0.33 -35.40 -1.89
C THR A 673 1.31 -35.01 -2.98
N LEU A 674 1.15 -33.79 -3.52
CA LEU A 674 2.02 -33.26 -4.55
C LEU A 674 3.33 -32.77 -3.95
N SER A 675 4.44 -33.07 -4.60
CA SER A 675 5.78 -32.63 -4.20
C SER A 675 6.02 -31.16 -4.60
N LYS A 676 7.01 -30.52 -3.98
CA LYS A 676 7.43 -29.15 -4.34
C LYS A 676 7.76 -28.98 -5.83
N HIS A 677 8.26 -30.05 -6.49
CA HIS A 677 8.57 -30.02 -7.92
C HIS A 677 7.32 -29.84 -8.78
N GLN A 678 6.19 -30.39 -8.34
CA GLN A 678 4.91 -30.32 -9.05
C GLN A 678 4.22 -28.95 -8.87
N TYR A 679 4.60 -28.18 -7.85
CA TYR A 679 4.18 -26.79 -7.65
C TYR A 679 5.12 -25.74 -8.25
N ARG A 680 6.23 -26.18 -8.91
CA ARG A 680 7.24 -25.28 -9.47
C ARG A 680 6.62 -24.31 -10.47
N GLN A 681 7.03 -23.05 -10.38
CA GLN A 681 6.63 -22.00 -11.33
C GLN A 681 7.14 -22.33 -12.74
N GLY A 682 6.33 -22.06 -13.77
CA GLY A 682 6.60 -22.49 -15.15
C GLY A 682 6.29 -23.97 -15.41
N GLY A 683 5.77 -24.67 -14.40
CA GLY A 683 5.39 -26.09 -14.50
C GLY A 683 3.96 -26.32 -15.02
N PRO A 684 3.58 -27.59 -15.22
CA PRO A 684 2.27 -27.95 -15.79
C PRO A 684 1.08 -27.60 -14.88
N ASN A 685 1.34 -27.28 -13.60
CA ASN A 685 0.33 -27.02 -12.59
C ASN A 685 0.24 -25.54 -12.18
N ASP A 686 0.79 -24.61 -12.96
CA ASP A 686 0.66 -23.18 -12.67
C ASP A 686 -0.81 -22.72 -12.76
N TYR A 687 -1.51 -23.22 -13.74
CA TYR A 687 -2.98 -23.18 -13.85
C TYR A 687 -3.45 -24.32 -14.77
N LEU A 688 -4.57 -24.96 -14.42
CA LEU A 688 -5.13 -26.06 -15.14
C LEU A 688 -6.44 -25.59 -15.79
N MET A 689 -6.57 -25.81 -17.11
CA MET A 689 -7.78 -25.46 -17.86
C MET A 689 -8.82 -26.59 -17.74
N TYR A 690 -10.07 -26.19 -17.53
CA TYR A 690 -11.17 -27.14 -17.65
C TYR A 690 -11.38 -27.52 -19.13
N VAL A 691 -11.40 -28.82 -19.39
CA VAL A 691 -11.77 -29.42 -20.69
C VAL A 691 -12.86 -30.46 -20.46
N ASP A 692 -13.89 -30.43 -21.26
CA ASP A 692 -15.03 -31.37 -21.11
C ASP A 692 -14.69 -32.76 -21.63
N PHE A 693 -14.24 -33.61 -20.72
CA PHE A 693 -14.01 -35.05 -20.99
C PHE A 693 -15.28 -35.91 -20.93
N LYS A 694 -16.46 -35.28 -20.85
CA LYS A 694 -17.76 -35.94 -20.62
C LYS A 694 -17.86 -36.68 -19.28
N VAL A 695 -17.06 -36.31 -18.32
CA VAL A 695 -17.06 -36.83 -16.96
C VAL A 695 -17.90 -35.91 -16.07
N LYS A 696 -18.95 -36.42 -15.45
CA LYS A 696 -19.84 -35.62 -14.58
C LYS A 696 -19.14 -35.13 -13.33
N SER A 697 -18.34 -35.98 -12.70
CA SER A 697 -17.56 -35.66 -11.50
C SER A 697 -16.32 -36.53 -11.44
N ILE A 698 -15.28 -36.07 -10.75
CA ILE A 698 -14.07 -36.85 -10.48
C ILE A 698 -13.82 -36.87 -8.97
N ASP A 699 -13.39 -38.04 -8.44
CA ASP A 699 -12.93 -38.11 -7.06
C ASP A 699 -11.69 -37.22 -6.88
N ALA A 700 -11.70 -36.34 -5.87
CA ALA A 700 -10.63 -35.37 -5.65
C ALA A 700 -9.29 -36.04 -5.32
N LYS A 701 -9.33 -37.16 -4.57
CA LYS A 701 -8.14 -37.93 -4.23
C LYS A 701 -7.57 -38.64 -5.46
N GLU A 702 -8.45 -39.19 -6.34
CA GLU A 702 -8.03 -39.75 -7.62
C GLU A 702 -7.41 -38.67 -8.51
N PHE A 703 -8.03 -37.48 -8.61
CA PHE A 703 -7.52 -36.38 -9.43
C PHE A 703 -6.12 -35.96 -8.96
N ILE A 704 -5.92 -35.70 -7.65
CA ILE A 704 -4.60 -35.37 -7.10
C ILE A 704 -3.59 -36.50 -7.35
N GLY A 705 -4.01 -37.75 -7.22
CA GLY A 705 -3.20 -38.93 -7.54
C GLY A 705 -2.78 -39.02 -9.01
N LEU A 706 -3.65 -38.63 -9.95
CA LEU A 706 -3.32 -38.55 -11.37
C LEU A 706 -2.31 -37.41 -11.67
N ILE A 707 -2.52 -36.23 -11.07
CA ILE A 707 -1.57 -35.11 -11.18
C ILE A 707 -0.20 -35.49 -10.59
N SER A 708 -0.18 -36.20 -9.45
CA SER A 708 1.07 -36.61 -8.79
C SER A 708 1.92 -37.56 -9.62
N LYS A 709 1.27 -38.34 -10.52
CA LYS A 709 1.89 -39.30 -11.42
C LYS A 709 2.16 -38.76 -12.83
N ASP A 710 1.94 -37.46 -13.05
CA ASP A 710 2.07 -36.80 -14.35
C ASP A 710 1.32 -37.57 -15.48
N TYR A 711 0.05 -37.91 -15.22
CA TYR A 711 -0.76 -38.77 -16.09
C TYR A 711 -1.00 -38.14 -17.46
N ALA A 712 -0.42 -38.76 -18.51
CA ALA A 712 -0.33 -38.18 -19.85
C ALA A 712 -1.69 -37.84 -20.50
N GLN A 713 -2.78 -38.53 -20.13
CA GLN A 713 -4.11 -38.26 -20.70
C GLN A 713 -4.77 -36.98 -20.14
N LEU A 714 -4.28 -36.48 -19.01
CA LEU A 714 -4.68 -35.18 -18.44
C LEU A 714 -3.76 -34.06 -18.84
N ARG A 715 -2.90 -34.25 -19.84
CA ARG A 715 -1.91 -33.25 -20.24
C ARG A 715 -2.16 -32.78 -21.66
N ASP A 716 -2.16 -31.50 -21.87
CA ASP A 716 -2.19 -30.85 -23.17
C ASP A 716 -0.94 -29.99 -23.28
N ASP A 717 -0.06 -30.35 -24.21
CA ASP A 717 1.30 -29.77 -24.34
C ASP A 717 2.04 -29.76 -23.01
N ASP A 718 2.25 -28.54 -22.44
CA ASP A 718 3.02 -28.33 -21.24
C ASP A 718 2.15 -28.24 -19.96
N ARG A 719 0.83 -28.43 -20.04
CA ARG A 719 -0.10 -28.18 -18.92
C ARG A 719 -1.00 -29.35 -18.60
N ASN A 720 -1.29 -29.49 -17.32
CA ASN A 720 -2.31 -30.42 -16.87
C ASN A 720 -3.72 -29.79 -17.00
N LEU A 721 -4.73 -30.65 -17.19
CA LEU A 721 -6.12 -30.28 -17.43
C LEU A 721 -7.01 -30.69 -16.26
N VAL A 722 -8.14 -30.03 -16.13
CA VAL A 722 -9.23 -30.43 -15.23
C VAL A 722 -10.32 -31.11 -16.04
N PRO A 723 -10.61 -32.40 -15.77
CA PRO A 723 -11.54 -33.19 -16.60
C PRO A 723 -13.01 -32.99 -16.23
N SER A 724 -13.31 -32.41 -15.08
CA SER A 724 -14.68 -32.18 -14.58
C SER A 724 -14.77 -30.88 -13.78
N ARG A 725 -15.95 -30.26 -13.82
CA ARG A 725 -16.26 -29.11 -12.95
C ARG A 725 -16.63 -29.48 -11.52
N ILE A 726 -16.80 -30.77 -11.22
CA ILE A 726 -17.21 -31.24 -9.89
C ILE A 726 -16.18 -32.20 -9.37
N PHE A 727 -15.55 -31.86 -8.29
CA PHE A 727 -14.71 -32.73 -7.48
C PHE A 727 -15.55 -33.35 -6.38
N THR A 728 -15.45 -34.67 -6.19
CA THR A 728 -16.12 -35.38 -5.09
C THR A 728 -15.10 -35.80 -4.04
N LEU A 729 -15.44 -35.70 -2.78
CA LEU A 729 -14.61 -36.19 -1.67
C LEU A 729 -15.47 -37.04 -0.76
N ASN A 730 -15.17 -38.34 -0.68
CA ASN A 730 -15.87 -39.29 0.17
C ASN A 730 -15.52 -39.02 1.66
N VAL A 731 -16.52 -39.16 2.52
CA VAL A 731 -16.42 -38.85 3.94
C VAL A 731 -16.65 -40.07 4.78
N ASP A 732 -15.66 -40.43 5.61
CA ASP A 732 -15.84 -41.50 6.60
C ASP A 732 -16.51 -40.93 7.86
N LYS A 733 -17.84 -40.98 7.88
CA LYS A 733 -18.63 -40.47 9.02
C LYS A 733 -18.32 -41.16 10.34
N ALA A 734 -17.99 -42.47 10.30
CA ALA A 734 -17.69 -43.24 11.51
C ALA A 734 -16.38 -42.78 12.13
N ASP A 735 -15.35 -42.62 11.31
CA ASP A 735 -14.05 -42.08 11.76
C ASP A 735 -14.16 -40.67 12.32
N LEU A 736 -14.87 -39.77 11.62
CA LEU A 736 -15.04 -38.38 12.07
C LEU A 736 -15.77 -38.27 13.39
N ARG A 737 -16.79 -39.10 13.62
CA ARG A 737 -17.49 -39.20 14.90
C ARG A 737 -16.60 -39.75 15.98
N ALA A 738 -15.87 -40.81 15.71
CA ALA A 738 -14.94 -41.41 16.68
C ALA A 738 -13.85 -40.44 17.14
N ARG A 739 -13.37 -39.60 16.27
CA ARG A 739 -12.36 -38.55 16.56
C ARG A 739 -12.95 -37.24 17.12
N GLY A 740 -14.28 -37.12 17.21
CA GLY A 740 -14.93 -35.92 17.71
C GLY A 740 -14.69 -34.65 16.83
N ILE A 741 -14.45 -34.83 15.54
CA ILE A 741 -14.20 -33.72 14.62
C ILE A 741 -15.46 -32.86 14.41
N ILE A 742 -16.63 -33.53 14.37
CA ILE A 742 -17.93 -32.90 14.17
C ILE A 742 -18.59 -32.68 15.53
N PRO A 743 -18.97 -31.45 15.87
CA PRO A 743 -19.78 -31.19 17.05
C PRO A 743 -21.10 -31.97 17.01
N ALA A 744 -21.55 -32.53 18.14
CA ALA A 744 -22.74 -33.36 18.20
C ALA A 744 -23.99 -32.73 17.61
N ARG A 745 -24.16 -31.40 17.79
CA ARG A 745 -25.27 -30.62 17.23
C ARG A 745 -25.28 -30.51 15.70
N LEU A 746 -24.13 -30.69 15.04
CA LEU A 746 -23.97 -30.65 13.60
C LEU A 746 -23.97 -32.05 12.95
N ASP A 747 -24.05 -33.10 13.74
CA ASP A 747 -23.94 -34.48 13.27
C ASP A 747 -25.00 -34.86 12.21
N SER A 748 -26.19 -34.31 12.33
CA SER A 748 -27.28 -34.53 11.36
C SER A 748 -27.02 -33.92 9.98
N LEU A 749 -26.10 -32.94 9.88
CA LEU A 749 -25.73 -32.27 8.66
C LEU A 749 -24.55 -32.94 7.92
N LEU A 750 -23.95 -33.97 8.55
CA LEU A 750 -22.79 -34.66 8.02
C LEU A 750 -23.13 -35.40 6.71
N VAL A 751 -22.39 -35.14 5.65
CA VAL A 751 -22.59 -35.73 4.33
C VAL A 751 -21.77 -37.01 4.14
N ASP A 752 -22.21 -37.91 3.25
CA ASP A 752 -21.42 -39.07 2.86
C ASP A 752 -20.34 -38.72 1.83
N GLN A 753 -20.58 -37.60 1.09
CA GLN A 753 -19.68 -37.12 0.06
C GLN A 753 -19.83 -35.60 -0.10
N MET A 754 -18.72 -34.90 -0.12
CA MET A 754 -18.68 -33.48 -0.52
C MET A 754 -18.67 -33.38 -2.05
N GLN A 755 -19.32 -32.34 -2.59
CA GLN A 755 -19.30 -31.99 -4.01
C GLN A 755 -18.75 -30.56 -4.12
N ILE A 756 -17.51 -30.44 -4.56
CA ILE A 756 -16.79 -29.17 -4.67
C ILE A 756 -16.81 -28.73 -6.12
N ARG A 757 -17.46 -27.60 -6.41
CA ARG A 757 -17.65 -27.10 -7.77
C ARG A 757 -16.54 -26.15 -8.16
N LEU A 758 -16.02 -26.28 -9.38
CA LEU A 758 -15.13 -25.30 -10.02
C LEU A 758 -15.96 -24.10 -10.52
N LEU A 759 -15.71 -22.91 -9.97
CA LEU A 759 -16.49 -21.71 -10.27
C LEU A 759 -16.11 -21.07 -11.62
N LYS A 760 -14.83 -21.10 -11.97
CA LYS A 760 -14.30 -20.58 -13.25
C LYS A 760 -13.83 -21.74 -14.14
N ASN A 761 -13.39 -21.43 -15.36
CA ASN A 761 -12.84 -22.43 -16.29
C ASN A 761 -11.37 -22.79 -16.00
N THR A 762 -10.81 -22.29 -14.92
CA THR A 762 -9.41 -22.51 -14.53
C THR A 762 -9.32 -22.89 -13.06
N LEU A 763 -8.48 -23.88 -12.77
CA LEU A 763 -8.01 -24.20 -11.42
C LEU A 763 -6.60 -23.59 -11.28
N GLU A 764 -6.46 -22.55 -10.47
CA GLU A 764 -5.16 -21.93 -10.20
C GLU A 764 -4.33 -22.79 -9.25
N LYS A 765 -3.02 -22.50 -9.16
CA LYS A 765 -2.10 -23.23 -8.27
C LYS A 765 -2.56 -23.20 -6.81
N LYS A 766 -3.05 -22.05 -6.32
CA LYS A 766 -3.62 -21.92 -4.98
C LYS A 766 -4.81 -22.84 -4.73
N ASP A 767 -5.71 -22.95 -5.74
CA ASP A 767 -6.90 -23.80 -5.63
C ASP A 767 -6.51 -25.28 -5.63
N LEU A 768 -5.52 -25.66 -6.47
CA LEU A 768 -4.95 -27.01 -6.50
C LEU A 768 -4.30 -27.34 -5.15
N ALA A 769 -3.56 -26.41 -4.53
CA ALA A 769 -2.92 -26.63 -3.25
C ALA A 769 -3.94 -26.75 -2.10
N ILE A 770 -5.03 -25.96 -2.12
CA ILE A 770 -6.13 -26.10 -1.16
C ILE A 770 -6.82 -27.46 -1.33
N LEU A 771 -7.08 -27.87 -2.58
CA LEU A 771 -7.71 -29.16 -2.87
C LEU A 771 -6.80 -30.33 -2.44
N ASP A 772 -5.50 -30.26 -2.71
CA ASP A 772 -4.52 -31.26 -2.27
C ASP A 772 -4.45 -31.34 -0.75
N PHE A 773 -4.40 -30.19 -0.07
CA PHE A 773 -4.44 -30.17 1.39
C PHE A 773 -5.74 -30.76 1.94
N LEU A 774 -6.88 -30.40 1.40
CA LEU A 774 -8.18 -30.92 1.85
C LEU A 774 -8.24 -32.46 1.72
N VAL A 775 -7.73 -33.00 0.62
CA VAL A 775 -7.68 -34.46 0.35
C VAL A 775 -6.67 -35.17 1.26
N THR A 776 -5.49 -34.58 1.45
CA THR A 776 -4.36 -35.23 2.14
C THR A 776 -4.49 -35.13 3.66
N ASN A 777 -5.10 -34.04 4.15
CA ASN A 777 -5.24 -33.71 5.56
C ASN A 777 -6.09 -34.70 6.38
N ASN A 778 -7.00 -35.38 5.75
CA ASN A 778 -7.95 -36.30 6.40
C ASN A 778 -8.59 -35.72 7.69
N TRP A 779 -8.89 -34.42 7.67
CA TRP A 779 -9.50 -33.68 8.78
C TRP A 779 -8.66 -33.61 10.08
N GLU A 780 -7.36 -33.89 10.00
CA GLU A 780 -6.48 -33.83 11.19
C GLU A 780 -6.24 -32.39 11.64
N ARG A 781 -5.98 -31.49 10.70
CA ARG A 781 -5.82 -30.07 10.96
C ARG A 781 -7.07 -29.31 10.54
N PRO A 782 -7.63 -28.44 11.40
CA PRO A 782 -8.76 -27.60 11.01
C PRO A 782 -8.39 -26.62 9.89
N ILE A 783 -9.25 -26.52 8.90
CA ILE A 783 -9.12 -25.61 7.76
C ILE A 783 -10.10 -24.47 7.94
N TYR A 784 -9.58 -23.23 7.89
CA TYR A 784 -10.37 -22.01 7.97
C TYR A 784 -10.09 -21.10 6.80
N LEU A 785 -11.10 -20.30 6.44
CA LEU A 785 -11.00 -19.19 5.52
C LEU A 785 -11.55 -17.95 6.19
N ASN A 786 -11.04 -16.77 5.83
CA ASN A 786 -11.77 -15.54 6.13
C ASN A 786 -12.75 -15.21 4.99
N GLN A 787 -13.60 -14.21 5.17
CA GLN A 787 -14.61 -13.86 4.19
C GLN A 787 -13.98 -13.49 2.83
N THR A 788 -12.89 -12.75 2.83
CA THR A 788 -12.18 -12.34 1.62
C THR A 788 -11.63 -13.55 0.86
N SER A 789 -11.03 -14.51 1.55
CA SER A 789 -10.47 -15.70 0.92
C SER A 789 -11.53 -16.63 0.34
N LEU A 790 -12.70 -16.76 0.98
CA LEU A 790 -13.83 -17.52 0.43
C LEU A 790 -14.24 -17.03 -0.97
N SER A 791 -14.23 -15.70 -1.18
CA SER A 791 -14.59 -15.09 -2.46
C SER A 791 -13.48 -15.17 -3.53
N GLN A 792 -12.23 -15.43 -3.14
CA GLN A 792 -11.06 -15.42 -4.04
C GLN A 792 -10.65 -16.79 -4.56
N ILE A 793 -11.15 -17.88 -3.99
CA ILE A 793 -10.87 -19.24 -4.47
C ILE A 793 -11.82 -19.61 -5.62
N ASN A 794 -11.32 -20.43 -6.57
CA ASN A 794 -12.13 -20.89 -7.71
C ASN A 794 -12.82 -22.23 -7.46
N ILE A 795 -12.68 -22.81 -6.28
CA ILE A 795 -13.40 -24.00 -5.82
C ILE A 795 -14.44 -23.59 -4.77
N ASP A 796 -15.68 -24.02 -4.95
CA ASP A 796 -16.79 -23.62 -4.07
C ASP A 796 -16.79 -24.44 -2.78
N LEU A 797 -16.30 -23.85 -1.72
CA LEU A 797 -16.31 -24.41 -0.36
C LEU A 797 -17.40 -23.80 0.53
N SER A 798 -18.12 -22.77 0.06
CA SER A 798 -19.14 -22.06 0.84
C SER A 798 -20.23 -22.98 1.41
N PRO A 799 -20.75 -24.00 0.68
CA PRO A 799 -21.76 -24.89 1.24
C PRO A 799 -21.30 -25.73 2.42
N TYR A 800 -19.99 -25.79 2.65
CA TYR A 800 -19.33 -26.57 3.70
C TYR A 800 -18.66 -25.69 4.76
N ALA A 801 -18.88 -24.37 4.68
CA ALA A 801 -18.33 -23.39 5.60
C ALA A 801 -19.24 -23.17 6.79
N ILE A 802 -18.66 -23.11 7.97
CA ILE A 802 -19.35 -22.74 9.20
C ILE A 802 -18.61 -21.62 9.92
N GLN A 803 -19.30 -20.55 10.24
CA GLN A 803 -18.75 -19.42 10.97
C GLN A 803 -18.48 -19.81 12.42
N GLU A 804 -17.24 -19.58 12.89
CA GLU A 804 -16.79 -19.77 14.26
C GLU A 804 -16.14 -18.48 14.81
N GLY A 805 -16.86 -17.37 14.84
CA GLY A 805 -16.37 -16.03 15.12
C GLY A 805 -16.16 -15.26 13.79
N ASN A 806 -14.95 -14.75 13.53
CA ASN A 806 -14.65 -14.04 12.27
C ASN A 806 -14.08 -14.97 11.17
N ALA A 807 -13.89 -16.25 11.46
CA ALA A 807 -13.36 -17.24 10.52
C ALA A 807 -14.39 -18.33 10.20
N TYR A 808 -14.29 -18.89 9.01
CA TYR A 808 -15.17 -19.93 8.48
C TYR A 808 -14.42 -21.24 8.43
N ARG A 809 -14.82 -22.19 9.25
CA ARG A 809 -14.26 -23.54 9.26
C ARG A 809 -14.88 -24.39 8.15
N ILE A 810 -14.07 -25.12 7.43
CA ILE A 810 -14.52 -26.09 6.44
C ILE A 810 -14.69 -27.45 7.09
N LEU A 811 -15.91 -27.97 7.05
CA LEU A 811 -16.29 -29.29 7.58
C LEU A 811 -17.09 -30.05 6.53
N PRO A 812 -17.09 -31.41 6.55
CA PRO A 812 -17.90 -32.23 5.64
C PRO A 812 -19.37 -32.26 6.06
N ILE A 813 -19.93 -31.11 6.33
CA ILE A 813 -21.35 -30.87 6.63
C ILE A 813 -21.93 -30.06 5.47
N ARG A 814 -23.23 -30.14 5.26
CA ARG A 814 -23.89 -29.32 4.25
C ARG A 814 -24.90 -28.38 4.89
N ASN A 815 -24.79 -27.11 4.53
CA ASN A 815 -25.79 -26.12 4.89
C ASN A 815 -27.15 -26.53 4.30
N PRO A 816 -28.17 -26.81 5.12
CA PRO A 816 -29.49 -27.19 4.63
C PRO A 816 -30.27 -25.97 4.11
N ARG A 817 -29.89 -24.78 4.46
CA ARG A 817 -30.54 -23.51 4.08
C ARG A 817 -29.95 -22.99 2.78
N GLN A 818 -30.81 -22.80 1.78
CA GLN A 818 -30.40 -22.27 0.47
C GLN A 818 -30.40 -20.74 0.45
N ASP A 819 -31.01 -20.10 1.44
CA ASP A 819 -31.10 -18.66 1.63
C ASP A 819 -29.85 -18.07 2.33
N ARG A 820 -28.93 -18.91 2.81
CA ARG A 820 -27.69 -18.51 3.44
C ARG A 820 -26.48 -19.14 2.77
N GLU A 821 -25.48 -18.32 2.58
CA GLU A 821 -24.22 -18.75 1.97
C GLU A 821 -23.48 -19.78 2.84
N TYR A 822 -23.52 -19.62 4.17
CA TYR A 822 -22.82 -20.47 5.14
C TYR A 822 -23.63 -20.64 6.43
N LEU A 823 -23.26 -21.64 7.20
CA LEU A 823 -23.82 -21.88 8.55
C LEU A 823 -23.11 -21.04 9.60
N VAL A 824 -23.77 -20.83 10.73
CA VAL A 824 -23.20 -20.21 11.93
C VAL A 824 -23.18 -21.23 13.07
N ASP A 825 -22.05 -21.46 13.68
CA ASP A 825 -21.93 -22.15 14.96
C ASP A 825 -22.28 -21.16 16.08
N THR A 826 -23.54 -21.11 16.46
CA THR A 826 -24.08 -20.12 17.39
C THR A 826 -23.38 -20.16 18.75
N GLU A 827 -23.09 -21.34 19.30
CA GLU A 827 -22.42 -21.47 20.60
C GLU A 827 -20.98 -20.98 20.55
N LYS A 828 -20.21 -21.47 19.57
CA LYS A 828 -18.80 -21.14 19.45
C LYS A 828 -18.59 -19.70 19.01
N THR A 829 -19.40 -19.21 18.06
CA THR A 829 -19.35 -17.81 17.61
C THR A 829 -19.72 -16.86 18.73
N TYR A 830 -20.76 -17.16 19.52
CA TYR A 830 -21.14 -16.37 20.68
C TYR A 830 -20.01 -16.30 21.70
N ASP A 831 -19.45 -17.45 22.09
CA ASP A 831 -18.37 -17.51 23.07
C ASP A 831 -17.11 -16.76 22.59
N ASN A 832 -16.76 -16.90 21.29
CA ASN A 832 -15.63 -16.19 20.73
C ASN A 832 -15.88 -14.68 20.70
N MET A 833 -17.01 -14.23 20.12
CA MET A 833 -17.22 -12.82 19.82
C MET A 833 -17.62 -12.00 21.06
N ILE A 834 -18.37 -12.59 21.98
CA ILE A 834 -18.87 -11.87 23.16
C ILE A 834 -17.90 -11.99 24.35
N ASN A 835 -17.27 -13.19 24.54
CA ASN A 835 -16.51 -13.45 25.76
C ASN A 835 -14.98 -13.37 25.57
N LYS A 836 -14.44 -13.60 24.34
CA LYS A 836 -13.01 -13.75 24.13
C LYS A 836 -12.39 -12.67 23.27
N PHE A 837 -13.15 -12.09 22.32
CA PHE A 837 -12.62 -11.11 21.39
C PHE A 837 -12.30 -9.79 22.06
N ARG A 838 -11.34 -9.09 21.47
CA ARG A 838 -10.90 -7.76 21.90
C ARG A 838 -11.57 -6.71 21.03
N TYR A 839 -12.06 -5.63 21.67
CA TYR A 839 -12.71 -4.49 21.04
C TYR A 839 -12.23 -3.18 21.69
N ARG A 840 -10.92 -3.10 21.98
CA ARG A 840 -10.36 -1.95 22.70
C ARG A 840 -10.61 -0.66 21.94
N GLU A 841 -11.12 0.34 22.62
CA GLU A 841 -11.28 1.71 22.15
C GLU A 841 -12.20 1.88 20.92
N LEU A 842 -12.92 0.84 20.47
CA LEU A 842 -13.88 0.95 19.36
C LEU A 842 -15.14 1.74 19.74
N ASP A 843 -15.38 1.96 21.02
CA ASP A 843 -16.46 2.77 21.58
C ASP A 843 -16.01 4.19 22.02
N ASN A 844 -14.71 4.51 21.83
CA ASN A 844 -14.13 5.79 22.23
C ASN A 844 -14.16 6.82 21.10
N GLU A 845 -14.95 7.87 21.23
CA GLU A 845 -15.10 8.96 20.25
C GLU A 845 -13.82 9.76 19.99
N LYS A 846 -12.88 9.72 20.92
CA LYS A 846 -11.59 10.42 20.76
C LYS A 846 -10.65 9.72 19.79
N VAL A 847 -10.80 8.39 19.63
CA VAL A 847 -9.97 7.62 18.72
C VAL A 847 -10.42 7.82 17.28
N TYR A 848 -9.48 8.06 16.39
CA TYR A 848 -9.76 8.20 14.97
C TYR A 848 -9.59 6.87 14.24
N TYR A 849 -10.62 6.46 13.53
CA TYR A 849 -10.61 5.32 12.63
C TYR A 849 -10.84 5.80 11.19
N SER A 850 -9.80 5.78 10.37
CA SER A 850 -9.88 6.08 8.94
C SER A 850 -10.79 5.09 8.20
N GLU A 851 -11.16 5.39 6.95
CA GLU A 851 -11.97 4.50 6.11
C GLU A 851 -11.43 3.07 6.09
N ASP A 852 -10.13 2.88 5.93
CA ASP A 852 -9.50 1.55 5.93
C ASP A 852 -9.84 0.77 7.21
N TYR A 853 -9.73 1.40 8.38
CA TYR A 853 -10.08 0.77 9.66
C TYR A 853 -11.56 0.49 9.77
N ARG A 854 -12.40 1.45 9.40
CA ARG A 854 -13.88 1.28 9.44
C ARG A 854 -14.31 0.08 8.60
N ASN A 855 -13.76 -0.08 7.39
CA ASN A 855 -14.07 -1.22 6.52
C ASN A 855 -13.77 -2.58 7.16
N PHE A 856 -12.70 -2.70 7.96
CA PHE A 856 -12.40 -3.94 8.69
C PHE A 856 -13.27 -4.11 9.94
N VAL A 857 -13.67 -3.04 10.61
CA VAL A 857 -14.64 -3.10 11.72
C VAL A 857 -16.01 -3.60 11.24
N LEU A 858 -16.43 -3.22 10.02
CA LEU A 858 -17.68 -3.69 9.42
C LEU A 858 -17.75 -5.21 9.27
N ASN A 859 -16.62 -5.89 9.04
CA ASN A 859 -16.58 -7.34 9.01
C ASN A 859 -16.99 -7.95 10.37
N HIS A 860 -16.60 -7.33 11.48
CA HIS A 860 -17.00 -7.77 12.83
C HIS A 860 -18.48 -7.50 13.07
N ARG A 861 -18.98 -6.34 12.63
CA ARG A 861 -20.42 -6.02 12.72
C ARG A 861 -21.25 -6.99 11.89
N SER A 862 -20.86 -7.30 10.67
CA SER A 862 -21.52 -8.28 9.82
C SER A 862 -21.53 -9.67 10.45
N ALA A 863 -20.42 -10.09 11.04
CA ALA A 863 -20.33 -11.39 11.71
C ALA A 863 -21.24 -11.48 12.96
N LEU A 864 -21.39 -10.38 13.72
CA LEU A 864 -22.35 -10.29 14.83
C LEU A 864 -23.79 -10.31 14.34
N ASN A 865 -24.12 -9.66 13.23
CA ASN A 865 -25.44 -9.72 12.62
C ASN A 865 -25.78 -11.17 12.19
N SER A 866 -24.85 -11.87 11.55
CA SER A 866 -25.05 -13.28 11.16
C SER A 866 -25.27 -14.19 12.38
N LEU A 867 -24.55 -13.92 13.49
CA LEU A 867 -24.77 -14.62 14.74
C LEU A 867 -26.15 -14.33 15.33
N ALA A 868 -26.57 -13.07 15.38
CA ALA A 868 -27.88 -12.67 15.90
C ALA A 868 -29.01 -13.29 15.08
N GLU A 869 -28.91 -13.28 13.76
CA GLU A 869 -29.85 -13.90 12.84
C GLU A 869 -29.97 -15.41 13.08
N ALA A 870 -28.84 -16.11 13.24
CA ALA A 870 -28.85 -17.54 13.52
C ALA A 870 -29.47 -17.85 14.90
N LEU A 871 -29.24 -17.00 15.91
CA LEU A 871 -29.85 -17.15 17.23
C LEU A 871 -31.38 -16.91 17.20
N VAL A 872 -31.84 -15.96 16.38
CA VAL A 872 -33.27 -15.74 16.14
C VAL A 872 -33.90 -16.98 15.52
N ASP A 873 -33.29 -17.57 14.51
CA ASP A 873 -33.77 -18.80 13.88
C ASP A 873 -33.84 -20.00 14.83
N GLU A 874 -32.93 -20.06 15.80
CA GLU A 874 -32.93 -21.09 16.85
C GLU A 874 -33.92 -20.76 17.99
N GLY A 875 -34.64 -19.63 17.93
CA GLY A 875 -35.55 -19.16 18.97
C GLY A 875 -34.86 -18.61 20.22
N GLN A 876 -33.55 -18.36 20.17
CA GLN A 876 -32.75 -17.82 21.30
C GLN A 876 -32.80 -16.30 21.37
N MET A 877 -34.01 -15.71 21.44
CA MET A 877 -34.25 -14.27 21.33
C MET A 877 -33.49 -13.41 22.33
N GLU A 878 -33.30 -13.87 23.58
CA GLU A 878 -32.56 -13.13 24.62
C GLU A 878 -31.07 -13.02 24.26
N LYS A 879 -30.47 -14.12 23.77
CA LYS A 879 -29.09 -14.08 23.33
C LYS A 879 -28.90 -13.23 22.05
N ALA A 880 -29.84 -13.32 21.12
CA ALA A 880 -29.84 -12.49 19.92
C ALA A 880 -29.87 -11.00 20.30
N ASN A 881 -30.77 -10.62 21.21
CA ASN A 881 -30.84 -9.25 21.72
C ASN A 881 -29.52 -8.82 22.39
N THR A 882 -28.90 -9.69 23.20
CA THR A 882 -27.60 -9.41 23.82
C THR A 882 -26.51 -9.15 22.79
N VAL A 883 -26.46 -9.91 21.69
CA VAL A 883 -25.49 -9.75 20.59
C VAL A 883 -25.69 -8.41 19.90
N LEU A 884 -26.96 -8.03 19.60
CA LEU A 884 -27.27 -6.76 18.95
C LEU A 884 -26.91 -5.57 19.85
N GLU A 885 -27.25 -5.61 21.12
CA GLU A 885 -26.87 -4.57 22.09
C GLU A 885 -25.35 -4.46 22.25
N PHE A 886 -24.66 -5.60 22.29
CA PHE A 886 -23.20 -5.63 22.32
C PHE A 886 -22.58 -4.96 21.08
N SER A 887 -23.08 -5.29 19.87
CA SER A 887 -22.64 -4.69 18.61
C SER A 887 -22.82 -3.18 18.61
N MET A 888 -24.00 -2.68 18.99
CA MET A 888 -24.30 -1.25 19.04
C MET A 888 -23.49 -0.50 20.12
N THR A 889 -23.20 -1.16 21.25
CA THR A 889 -22.43 -0.56 22.35
C THR A 889 -20.93 -0.51 22.02
N LYS A 890 -20.37 -1.58 21.44
CA LYS A 890 -18.94 -1.68 21.15
C LYS A 890 -18.55 -0.96 19.86
N MET A 891 -19.48 -0.80 18.93
CA MET A 891 -19.23 -0.13 17.64
C MET A 891 -20.36 0.90 17.38
N PRO A 892 -20.49 1.94 18.25
CA PRO A 892 -21.56 2.92 18.12
C PRO A 892 -21.38 3.79 16.89
N ASP A 893 -22.49 4.27 16.32
CA ASP A 893 -22.51 5.11 15.11
C ASP A 893 -21.61 6.34 15.19
N ARG A 894 -21.49 6.95 16.37
CA ARG A 894 -20.66 8.13 16.62
C ARG A 894 -19.13 7.88 16.48
N VAL A 895 -18.69 6.60 16.49
CA VAL A 895 -17.28 6.22 16.29
C VAL A 895 -17.10 5.52 14.95
N ILE A 896 -17.93 4.52 14.68
CA ILE A 896 -17.96 3.75 13.43
C ILE A 896 -19.34 3.94 12.81
N ALA A 897 -19.44 4.85 11.87
CA ALA A 897 -20.70 5.21 11.23
C ALA A 897 -21.47 3.98 10.74
N TYR A 898 -22.78 4.00 10.93
CA TYR A 898 -23.67 2.98 10.40
C TYR A 898 -23.72 3.05 8.89
N ASP A 899 -23.74 1.89 8.26
CA ASP A 899 -23.68 1.71 6.82
C ASP A 899 -24.63 0.61 6.31
N HIS A 900 -24.39 0.10 5.12
CA HIS A 900 -25.23 -0.94 4.52
C HIS A 900 -25.36 -2.23 5.35
N THR A 901 -24.35 -2.58 6.18
CA THR A 901 -24.46 -3.73 7.10
C THR A 901 -25.47 -3.49 8.22
N THR A 902 -25.76 -2.23 8.53
CA THR A 902 -26.72 -1.86 9.57
C THR A 902 -28.16 -2.02 9.10
N ALA A 903 -28.44 -2.08 7.78
CA ALA A 903 -29.78 -2.33 7.29
C ALA A 903 -30.35 -3.67 7.79
N SER A 904 -29.54 -4.74 7.81
CA SER A 904 -29.92 -6.03 8.40
C SER A 904 -30.04 -5.97 9.92
N LEU A 905 -29.27 -5.14 10.60
CA LEU A 905 -29.39 -4.91 12.04
C LEU A 905 -30.77 -4.34 12.39
N VAL A 906 -31.32 -3.44 11.58
CA VAL A 906 -32.67 -2.88 11.80
C VAL A 906 -33.73 -3.98 11.79
N ASP A 907 -33.67 -4.89 10.83
CA ASP A 907 -34.63 -6.01 10.75
C ASP A 907 -34.50 -6.92 11.99
N LEU A 908 -33.31 -7.28 12.38
CA LEU A 908 -33.04 -8.09 13.56
C LEU A 908 -33.54 -7.44 14.87
N LEU A 909 -33.42 -6.12 15.01
CA LEU A 909 -33.94 -5.38 16.14
C LEU A 909 -35.48 -5.48 16.22
N PHE A 910 -36.20 -5.45 15.11
CA PHE A 910 -37.65 -5.71 15.07
C PHE A 910 -37.97 -7.14 15.49
N GLN A 911 -37.24 -8.12 14.98
CA GLN A 911 -37.45 -9.54 15.29
C GLN A 911 -37.24 -9.88 16.77
N VAL A 912 -36.30 -9.22 17.46
CA VAL A 912 -36.07 -9.40 18.91
C VAL A 912 -36.99 -8.48 19.78
N GLY A 913 -37.90 -7.74 19.15
CA GLY A 913 -38.86 -6.87 19.86
C GLY A 913 -38.33 -5.50 20.27
N GLN A 914 -37.16 -5.08 19.80
CA GLN A 914 -36.56 -3.76 20.09
C GLN A 914 -37.04 -2.68 19.11
N LYS A 915 -38.38 -2.53 18.98
CA LYS A 915 -39.00 -1.66 17.98
C LYS A 915 -38.51 -0.21 18.02
N GLU A 916 -38.37 0.39 19.21
CA GLU A 916 -37.94 1.79 19.35
C GLU A 916 -36.52 1.99 18.79
N LYS A 917 -35.59 1.11 19.17
CA LYS A 917 -34.23 1.14 18.66
C LYS A 917 -34.15 0.88 17.15
N ALA A 918 -34.98 -0.04 16.63
CA ALA A 918 -35.10 -0.32 15.21
C ALA A 918 -35.50 0.94 14.42
N LEU A 919 -36.54 1.65 14.89
CA LEU A 919 -37.01 2.87 14.26
C LEU A 919 -36.01 4.02 14.34
N GLU A 920 -35.36 4.19 15.50
CA GLU A 920 -34.29 5.19 15.66
C GLU A 920 -33.12 4.93 14.71
N THR A 921 -32.66 3.67 14.66
CA THR A 921 -31.54 3.26 13.76
C THR A 921 -31.95 3.39 12.30
N ALA A 922 -33.15 2.97 11.92
CA ALA A 922 -33.65 3.10 10.55
C ALA A 922 -33.72 4.56 10.10
N LYS A 923 -34.21 5.45 10.99
CA LYS A 923 -34.30 6.88 10.70
C LYS A 923 -32.90 7.49 10.52
N LEU A 924 -31.97 7.22 11.44
CA LEU A 924 -30.60 7.73 11.35
C LEU A 924 -29.92 7.31 10.05
N LEU A 925 -30.01 6.01 9.73
CA LEU A 925 -29.35 5.42 8.56
C LEU A 925 -30.03 5.89 7.25
N GLY A 926 -31.35 5.91 7.21
CA GLY A 926 -32.10 6.29 6.00
C GLY A 926 -32.01 7.77 5.68
N ASP A 927 -32.10 8.66 6.67
CA ASP A 927 -31.96 10.10 6.47
C ASP A 927 -30.55 10.45 5.97
N ARG A 928 -29.52 9.83 6.53
CA ARG A 928 -28.13 9.95 6.09
C ARG A 928 -27.95 9.47 4.65
N ALA A 929 -28.53 8.31 4.31
CA ALA A 929 -28.40 7.73 2.97
C ALA A 929 -29.10 8.60 1.91
N GLU A 930 -30.27 9.18 2.21
CA GLU A 930 -30.99 10.10 1.33
C GLU A 930 -30.20 11.39 1.10
N GLU A 931 -29.70 12.01 2.17
CA GLU A 931 -28.91 13.24 2.11
C GLU A 931 -27.65 13.04 1.28
N MET A 932 -26.87 11.95 1.57
CA MET A 932 -25.64 11.64 0.87
C MET A 932 -25.87 11.31 -0.61
N ALA A 933 -26.87 10.48 -0.92
CA ALA A 933 -27.17 10.12 -2.31
C ALA A 933 -27.62 11.36 -3.11
N THR A 934 -28.39 12.25 -2.51
CA THR A 934 -28.83 13.52 -3.13
C THR A 934 -27.62 14.41 -3.45
N TYR A 935 -26.69 14.55 -2.51
CA TYR A 935 -25.46 15.31 -2.69
C TYR A 935 -24.57 14.73 -3.79
N LEU A 936 -24.31 13.42 -3.77
CA LEU A 936 -23.46 12.75 -4.76
C LEU A 936 -24.02 12.88 -6.18
N ILE A 937 -25.34 12.84 -6.35
CA ILE A 937 -25.98 13.07 -7.65
C ILE A 937 -25.81 14.54 -8.09
N ALA A 938 -25.95 15.51 -7.16
CA ALA A 938 -25.78 16.93 -7.48
C ALA A 938 -24.33 17.28 -7.88
N GLU A 939 -23.34 16.62 -7.29
CA GLU A 939 -21.92 16.77 -7.63
C GLU A 939 -21.50 16.02 -8.91
N ASN A 940 -22.44 15.40 -9.63
CA ASN A 940 -22.15 14.61 -10.84
C ASN A 940 -21.09 13.50 -10.64
N SER A 941 -21.04 12.91 -9.44
CA SER A 941 -20.07 11.87 -9.09
C SER A 941 -20.29 10.54 -9.83
N GLY A 942 -21.22 10.51 -10.79
CA GLY A 942 -21.59 9.30 -11.52
C GLY A 942 -22.18 8.22 -10.60
N LEU A 943 -22.26 6.97 -11.07
CA LEU A 943 -22.68 5.82 -10.26
C LEU A 943 -21.50 5.33 -9.39
N SER A 944 -21.00 6.18 -8.49
CA SER A 944 -19.95 5.82 -7.55
C SER A 944 -20.37 4.63 -6.66
N GLN A 945 -19.38 3.97 -6.06
CA GLN A 945 -19.67 2.85 -5.14
C GLN A 945 -20.46 3.35 -3.92
N GLU A 946 -20.13 4.53 -3.43
CA GLU A 946 -20.82 5.16 -2.31
C GLU A 946 -22.29 5.49 -2.65
N LEU A 947 -22.58 6.03 -3.83
CA LEU A 947 -23.96 6.27 -4.27
C LEU A 947 -24.77 4.96 -4.34
N ARG A 948 -24.15 3.87 -4.85
CA ARG A 948 -24.81 2.55 -4.90
C ARG A 948 -25.13 2.01 -3.51
N ARG A 949 -24.19 2.17 -2.55
CA ARG A 949 -24.43 1.78 -1.14
C ARG A 949 -25.61 2.51 -0.53
N ASN A 950 -25.66 3.83 -0.71
CA ASN A 950 -26.76 4.63 -0.17
C ASN A 950 -28.12 4.29 -0.81
N ILE A 951 -28.17 4.04 -2.12
CA ILE A 951 -29.38 3.55 -2.80
C ILE A 951 -29.80 2.17 -2.26
N PHE A 952 -28.84 1.26 -2.05
CA PHE A 952 -29.10 -0.05 -1.44
C PHE A 952 -29.69 0.07 -0.04
N ILE A 953 -29.16 0.96 0.81
CA ILE A 953 -29.65 1.23 2.15
C ILE A 953 -31.13 1.63 2.11
N LEU A 954 -31.49 2.61 1.27
CA LEU A 954 -32.89 3.08 1.15
C LEU A 954 -33.81 1.96 0.69
N ASN A 955 -33.40 1.16 -0.31
CA ASN A 955 -34.19 0.03 -0.79
C ASN A 955 -34.37 -1.06 0.28
N SER A 956 -33.34 -1.35 1.05
CA SER A 956 -33.38 -2.35 2.12
C SER A 956 -34.31 -1.89 3.27
N LEU A 957 -34.14 -0.63 3.70
CA LEU A 957 -34.91 -0.08 4.80
C LEU A 957 -36.39 0.03 4.47
N GLN A 958 -36.78 0.45 3.25
CA GLN A 958 -38.21 0.53 2.89
C GLN A 958 -38.88 -0.85 3.00
N GLN A 959 -38.18 -1.93 2.51
CA GLN A 959 -38.72 -3.29 2.58
C GLN A 959 -38.89 -3.74 4.03
N THR A 960 -37.85 -3.62 4.84
CA THR A 960 -37.86 -3.98 6.26
C THR A 960 -38.97 -3.25 7.03
N LEU A 961 -39.13 -1.95 6.77
CA LEU A 961 -40.17 -1.14 7.44
C LEU A 961 -41.58 -1.57 7.05
N TYR A 962 -41.86 -1.86 5.78
CA TYR A 962 -43.14 -2.37 5.34
C TYR A 962 -43.45 -3.74 5.91
N GLU A 963 -42.48 -4.66 5.96
CA GLU A 963 -42.64 -5.98 6.56
C GLU A 963 -42.99 -5.92 8.05
N ASN A 964 -42.51 -4.88 8.75
CA ASN A 964 -42.76 -4.67 10.17
C ASN A 964 -43.91 -3.70 10.45
N GLY A 965 -44.72 -3.31 9.44
CA GLY A 965 -45.93 -2.49 9.56
C GLY A 965 -45.70 -0.99 9.73
N GLU A 966 -44.51 -0.49 9.51
CA GLU A 966 -44.09 0.91 9.64
C GLU A 966 -44.32 1.67 8.32
N MET A 967 -45.58 1.78 7.91
CA MET A 967 -46.00 2.26 6.60
C MET A 967 -45.56 3.69 6.28
N GLU A 968 -45.58 4.61 7.25
CA GLU A 968 -45.26 6.03 7.03
C GLU A 968 -43.74 6.19 6.71
N LEU A 969 -42.87 5.59 7.53
CA LEU A 969 -41.46 5.67 7.37
C LEU A 969 -40.99 4.86 6.15
N GLY A 970 -41.58 3.69 5.90
CA GLY A 970 -41.33 2.87 4.71
C GLY A 970 -41.64 3.65 3.42
N LYS A 971 -42.76 4.35 3.37
CA LYS A 971 -43.13 5.19 2.22
C LYS A 971 -42.17 6.37 2.02
N LYS A 972 -41.70 7.00 3.10
CA LYS A 972 -40.70 8.06 3.00
C LYS A 972 -39.47 7.59 2.23
N TYR A 973 -38.90 6.42 2.58
CA TYR A 973 -37.70 5.92 1.93
C TYR A 973 -37.95 5.30 0.55
N GLU A 974 -39.16 4.80 0.29
CA GLU A 974 -39.59 4.43 -1.07
C GLU A 974 -39.65 5.65 -1.98
N ASP A 975 -40.25 6.75 -1.54
CA ASP A 975 -40.32 7.99 -2.30
C ASP A 975 -38.92 8.57 -2.56
N ALA A 976 -38.02 8.55 -1.56
CA ALA A 976 -36.62 8.96 -1.69
C ALA A 976 -35.88 8.09 -2.72
N PHE A 977 -35.99 6.78 -2.62
CA PHE A 977 -35.38 5.81 -3.56
C PHE A 977 -35.85 6.04 -4.99
N ASN A 978 -37.17 6.16 -5.20
CA ASN A 978 -37.75 6.39 -6.52
C ASN A 978 -37.32 7.74 -7.12
N ASN A 979 -37.26 8.81 -6.32
CA ASN A 979 -36.80 10.13 -6.73
C ASN A 979 -35.31 10.10 -7.18
N LEU A 980 -34.47 9.39 -6.44
CA LEU A 980 -33.04 9.24 -6.81
C LEU A 980 -32.87 8.47 -8.12
N LEU A 981 -33.60 7.37 -8.31
CA LEU A 981 -33.59 6.60 -9.56
C LEU A 981 -34.10 7.43 -10.75
N ALA A 982 -35.13 8.24 -10.57
CA ALA A 982 -35.62 9.13 -11.62
C ALA A 982 -34.59 10.18 -12.02
N ARG A 983 -33.85 10.77 -11.07
CA ARG A 983 -32.76 11.72 -11.36
C ARG A 983 -31.63 11.07 -12.10
N LEU A 984 -31.25 9.83 -11.75
CA LEU A 984 -30.19 9.06 -12.45
C LEU A 984 -30.59 8.70 -13.88
N GLN A 985 -31.88 8.37 -14.14
CA GLN A 985 -32.38 8.08 -15.49
C GLN A 985 -32.40 9.32 -16.38
N ILE A 986 -32.72 10.48 -15.83
CA ILE A 986 -32.73 11.76 -16.56
C ILE A 986 -31.27 12.18 -16.86
N GLY A 987 -30.36 12.03 -15.90
CA GLY A 987 -28.93 12.32 -16.12
C GLY A 987 -28.31 11.43 -17.19
N GLY A 988 -28.70 10.13 -17.25
CA GLY A 988 -28.25 9.19 -18.27
C GLY A 988 -28.86 9.41 -19.67
N ALA A 989 -29.98 10.11 -19.78
CA ALA A 989 -30.60 10.44 -21.05
C ALA A 989 -30.01 11.73 -21.68
N GLY A 990 -29.46 12.63 -20.87
CA GLY A 990 -28.81 13.86 -21.33
C GLY A 990 -27.46 13.63 -22.02
N ASP A 991 -26.81 12.51 -21.74
CA ASP A 991 -25.49 12.17 -22.32
C ASP A 991 -25.59 11.36 -23.65
N ARG A 992 -26.80 11.22 -24.22
CA ARG A 992 -27.05 10.52 -25.50
C ARG A 992 -27.27 11.46 -26.71
N GLY A 993 -27.06 12.75 -26.52
CA GLY A 993 -27.19 13.73 -27.61
C GLY A 993 -25.91 14.53 -27.81
N ASP A 994 -25.25 14.30 -28.94
CA ASP A 994 -24.26 15.16 -29.57
C ASP A 994 -22.97 15.51 -28.80
N TYR A 995 -21.97 14.66 -29.00
CA TYR A 995 -20.61 15.14 -29.37
C TYR A 995 -19.83 14.01 -30.07
#